data_7a347617a5b298b2d54f978e81aefd55
#
_entry.id   7a347617a5b298b2d54f978e81aefd55
#
_cell.length_a   1.000
_cell.length_b   1.000
_cell.length_c   1.000
_cell.angle_alpha   90.00
_cell.angle_beta   90.00
_cell.angle_gamma   90.00
#
_symmetry.space_group_name_H-M   'P 1'
#
loop_
_entity.id
_entity.type
_entity.pdbx_description
1 polymer ?
#
loop_
_entity_poly.entity_id
_entity_poly.type
_entity_poly.pdbx_seq_one_letter_code
_entity_poly.pdbx_strand_id
1 'polypeptide(L)'
;MIILLTIILILTSILRSDDVERGPPNFERVVLLIDGLQCGCCEGGIARTVERISAIRTYQVNIVLARLEVELDTNRLSVVDIIKKLNAKTGYTFEEYVASSGQMLELFTSGPTILQQADTPAGVTYIELGSEKQPWHTSWLSSGRISAALTASEKPPSLDPNTVRVQYDAATIGPRQVFEHYQKLDDSLCLADPTRQPSLAMGAKQTKRALKYFIFALLFTIPVVVLAWAPVDHTRMVYAHVSLALATVVQGIATKEFVPAALWTLWYAHTFEMDFLIALSSTLAYTFSVVSYGFQINKTPLETGCFFETSTLLVTLILLGRVVNEFARYRAAKSVSFRSLQADEALLVLPNFHQSADPMTRTIDARLLQYGDHFKIAPHTRVVTDGVIVYGGSEIDESMITGESIPVAKGVHSKVFAGTMNGGGTLIVKLTALPHENSVNRIAALVEDAELTKPHVQNLADHIAGGFVPVMATIGVLVFLGWLLWESHHLKRSYKDAAVKAFTFAIATLVVSCPCAIGLAVPMVVLIAGGVAARFGIIFRDPQKMESARSVTDVIFDKTGTLTCGVLTVVGVELHGTYATKVHGILLSLLQDIQHPVAEGVLRYLRKEADFHLIEIVSVVDITSVPGSGVFGICEQSRLEVRAGHPSWLNVDIDDSRCTLLCVTVEGELSATFKLKDRPRHTAAMVIEKLHAEGIQTHMISGDSQGAVDDIAYTLGISKCNTKARCTPEGKMNYVKDLQKPRKTVMFIGDGTNDSVALKQAHVGVHINQGSDVAKSAADVVLMTTRLHDILILLDISRAAYRRIILNFIWAAIYNILAVVLASGLLTNAMKSARISPEYAGLGELVSVLPVVLIAFQMRWINWGKRYREIEYDYLRVDEPMQDRVVRMRSQRSTEMSAEEKS
;
A
#
# COMPACT_ATOMS: atom_id res chain seq x y z
N MET A 1 -40.38 -40.39 -7.76
CA MET A 1 -39.09 -39.97 -7.22
C MET A 1 -38.76 -38.51 -7.56
N ILE A 2 -38.88 -38.08 -8.83
CA ILE A 2 -38.62 -36.69 -9.28
C ILE A 2 -39.62 -35.69 -8.66
N ILE A 3 -40.87 -36.00 -8.56
CA ILE A 3 -41.91 -35.16 -7.94
C ILE A 3 -41.70 -35.03 -6.43
N LEU A 4 -41.26 -36.07 -5.76
CA LEU A 4 -40.92 -36.01 -4.32
C LEU A 4 -39.65 -35.15 -4.04
N LEU A 5 -38.64 -35.20 -4.91
CA LEU A 5 -37.47 -34.35 -4.86
C LEU A 5 -37.79 -32.88 -5.13
N THR A 6 -38.74 -32.61 -6.07
CA THR A 6 -39.17 -31.24 -6.37
C THR A 6 -40.01 -30.65 -5.22
N ILE A 7 -40.85 -31.45 -4.57
CA ILE A 7 -41.62 -31.05 -3.39
C ILE A 7 -40.71 -30.82 -2.18
N ILE A 8 -39.68 -31.63 -1.97
CA ILE A 8 -38.67 -31.44 -0.92
C ILE A 8 -37.83 -30.16 -1.20
N LEU A 9 -37.47 -29.89 -2.44
CA LEU A 9 -36.77 -28.65 -2.85
C LEU A 9 -37.66 -27.41 -2.67
N ILE A 10 -38.94 -27.47 -2.95
CA ILE A 10 -39.90 -26.37 -2.74
C ILE A 10 -40.19 -26.20 -1.23
N LEU A 11 -40.34 -27.26 -0.47
CA LEU A 11 -40.51 -27.18 1.00
C LEU A 11 -39.24 -26.68 1.72
N THR A 12 -38.03 -27.05 1.25
CA THR A 12 -36.78 -26.49 1.77
C THR A 12 -36.54 -25.03 1.37
N SER A 13 -37.11 -24.57 0.24
CA SER A 13 -37.15 -23.17 -0.17
C SER A 13 -38.13 -22.33 0.67
N ILE A 14 -39.28 -22.89 1.02
CA ILE A 14 -40.34 -22.22 1.82
C ILE A 14 -39.95 -22.17 3.32
N LEU A 15 -39.20 -23.15 3.81
CA LEU A 15 -38.67 -23.16 5.20
C LEU A 15 -37.40 -22.31 5.41
N ARG A 16 -36.92 -21.61 4.38
CA ARG A 16 -35.79 -20.68 4.45
C ARG A 16 -36.15 -19.20 4.58
N SER A 17 -37.44 -18.89 4.74
CA SER A 17 -37.90 -17.53 5.03
C SER A 17 -38.12 -17.33 6.54
N ASP A 18 -37.07 -17.42 7.34
CA ASP A 18 -37.00 -16.74 8.62
C ASP A 18 -36.53 -15.29 8.38
N ASP A 19 -37.39 -14.49 7.77
CA ASP A 19 -37.30 -13.03 7.84
C ASP A 19 -37.85 -12.58 9.22
N VAL A 20 -37.04 -12.75 10.24
CA VAL A 20 -37.16 -12.00 11.47
C VAL A 20 -36.86 -10.54 11.09
N GLU A 21 -37.75 -9.61 11.42
CA GLU A 21 -37.56 -8.16 11.32
C GLU A 21 -36.22 -7.76 11.93
N ARG A 22 -35.21 -7.61 11.08
CA ARG A 22 -33.86 -7.17 11.45
C ARG A 22 -33.75 -5.72 11.05
N GLY A 23 -33.20 -4.90 11.94
CA GLY A 23 -32.95 -3.48 11.72
C GLY A 23 -32.14 -3.21 10.44
N PRO A 24 -31.97 -1.95 10.03
CA PRO A 24 -31.22 -1.60 8.83
C PRO A 24 -29.82 -2.25 8.87
N PRO A 25 -29.29 -2.71 7.73
CA PRO A 25 -28.00 -3.41 7.67
C PRO A 25 -26.89 -2.52 8.21
N ASN A 26 -26.14 -3.02 9.19
CA ASN A 26 -24.97 -2.35 9.77
C ASN A 26 -23.70 -3.00 9.20
N PHE A 27 -23.09 -2.36 8.20
CA PHE A 27 -21.87 -2.85 7.58
C PHE A 27 -20.65 -2.35 8.34
N GLU A 28 -19.86 -3.27 8.84
CA GLU A 28 -18.59 -3.02 9.50
C GLU A 28 -17.44 -3.59 8.68
N ARG A 29 -16.34 -2.85 8.60
CA ARG A 29 -15.12 -3.28 7.92
C ARG A 29 -14.31 -4.14 8.88
N VAL A 30 -14.20 -5.42 8.58
CA VAL A 30 -13.46 -6.42 9.36
C VAL A 30 -12.24 -6.86 8.58
N VAL A 31 -11.11 -6.88 9.24
CA VAL A 31 -9.83 -7.32 8.69
C VAL A 31 -9.42 -8.61 9.35
N LEU A 32 -9.09 -9.62 8.53
CA LEU A 32 -8.65 -10.94 8.98
C LEU A 32 -7.26 -11.25 8.46
N LEU A 33 -6.37 -11.75 9.30
CA LEU A 33 -5.09 -12.32 8.91
C LEU A 33 -5.27 -13.78 8.53
N ILE A 34 -4.53 -14.25 7.54
CA ILE A 34 -4.66 -15.61 7.00
C ILE A 34 -3.34 -16.36 7.20
N ASP A 35 -3.33 -17.44 7.99
CA ASP A 35 -2.17 -18.33 8.09
C ASP A 35 -2.29 -19.46 7.06
N GLY A 36 -1.23 -19.71 6.33
CA GLY A 36 -1.15 -20.78 5.32
C GLY A 36 -1.33 -20.35 3.87
N LEU A 37 -1.48 -19.05 3.57
CA LEU A 37 -1.62 -18.51 2.22
C LEU A 37 -0.29 -18.60 1.46
N GLN A 38 -0.26 -19.32 0.32
CA GLN A 38 0.98 -19.62 -0.35
C GLN A 38 1.09 -19.09 -1.79
N CYS A 39 -0.03 -18.91 -2.48
CA CYS A 39 -0.03 -18.51 -3.90
C CYS A 39 -1.29 -17.74 -4.29
N GLY A 40 -1.29 -17.14 -5.50
CA GLY A 40 -2.44 -16.44 -6.07
C GLY A 40 -3.67 -17.31 -6.28
N CYS A 41 -3.48 -18.59 -6.51
CA CYS A 41 -4.58 -19.53 -6.66
C CYS A 41 -5.34 -19.76 -5.34
N CYS A 42 -4.65 -19.74 -4.19
CA CYS A 42 -5.27 -19.86 -2.86
C CYS A 42 -6.31 -18.76 -2.63
N GLU A 43 -6.06 -17.58 -3.19
CA GLU A 43 -6.96 -16.44 -3.13
C GLU A 43 -8.27 -16.72 -3.85
N GLY A 44 -8.24 -17.34 -5.04
CA GLY A 44 -9.45 -17.72 -5.77
C GLY A 44 -10.35 -18.67 -4.98
N GLY A 45 -9.76 -19.55 -4.17
CA GLY A 45 -10.50 -20.43 -3.25
C GLY A 45 -11.19 -19.68 -2.12
N ILE A 46 -10.48 -18.73 -1.49
CA ILE A 46 -11.04 -17.86 -0.45
C ILE A 46 -12.13 -16.96 -1.02
N ALA A 47 -11.87 -16.30 -2.15
CA ALA A 47 -12.81 -15.41 -2.83
C ALA A 47 -14.17 -16.08 -3.08
N ARG A 48 -14.19 -17.28 -3.68
CA ARG A 48 -15.43 -18.03 -3.92
C ARG A 48 -16.14 -18.46 -2.66
N THR A 49 -15.39 -18.73 -1.59
CA THR A 49 -16.00 -19.08 -0.29
C THR A 49 -16.66 -17.87 0.34
N VAL A 50 -16.01 -16.70 0.24
CA VAL A 50 -16.53 -15.43 0.74
C VAL A 50 -17.75 -14.97 -0.05
N GLU A 51 -17.76 -15.08 -1.39
CA GLU A 51 -18.89 -14.75 -2.26
C GLU A 51 -20.17 -15.55 -1.95
N ARG A 52 -20.04 -16.73 -1.38
CA ARG A 52 -21.17 -17.57 -0.96
C ARG A 52 -21.77 -17.18 0.40
N ILE A 53 -21.18 -16.17 1.08
CA ILE A 53 -21.66 -15.70 2.39
C ILE A 53 -22.48 -14.42 2.17
N SER A 54 -23.79 -14.52 2.23
CA SER A 54 -24.73 -13.41 1.96
C SER A 54 -24.65 -12.23 2.93
N ALA A 55 -23.95 -12.37 4.06
CA ALA A 55 -23.70 -11.30 5.02
C ALA A 55 -22.50 -10.38 4.62
N ILE A 56 -21.75 -10.73 3.58
CA ILE A 56 -20.61 -9.95 3.10
C ILE A 56 -21.03 -9.16 1.87
N ARG A 57 -20.79 -7.86 1.88
CA ARG A 57 -21.07 -6.94 0.78
C ARG A 57 -19.92 -6.84 -0.20
N THR A 58 -18.73 -6.57 0.33
CA THR A 58 -17.49 -6.46 -0.43
C THR A 58 -16.37 -7.20 0.30
N TYR A 59 -15.37 -7.66 -0.44
CA TYR A 59 -14.19 -8.30 0.14
C TYR A 59 -12.95 -8.00 -0.67
N GLN A 60 -11.78 -8.06 -0.02
CA GLN A 60 -10.47 -7.91 -0.64
C GLN A 60 -9.48 -8.88 0.03
N VAL A 61 -8.70 -9.59 -0.77
CA VAL A 61 -7.66 -10.52 -0.28
C VAL A 61 -6.30 -10.03 -0.72
N ASN A 62 -5.35 -9.95 0.21
CA ASN A 62 -3.96 -9.65 -0.09
C ASN A 62 -3.08 -10.84 0.26
N ILE A 63 -2.46 -11.43 -0.76
CA ILE A 63 -1.61 -12.62 -0.59
C ILE A 63 -0.30 -12.28 0.10
N VAL A 64 0.29 -11.12 -0.21
CA VAL A 64 1.62 -10.72 0.27
C VAL A 64 1.59 -10.44 1.76
N LEU A 65 0.53 -9.75 2.21
CA LEU A 65 0.31 -9.45 3.62
C LEU A 65 -0.46 -10.55 4.35
N ALA A 66 -0.88 -11.60 3.63
CA ALA A 66 -1.73 -12.67 4.17
C ALA A 66 -2.97 -12.12 4.88
N ARG A 67 -3.72 -11.20 4.22
CA ARG A 67 -4.81 -10.42 4.81
C ARG A 67 -6.08 -10.52 3.97
N LEU A 68 -7.23 -10.71 4.63
CA LEU A 68 -8.57 -10.63 4.05
C LEU A 68 -9.32 -9.50 4.71
N GLU A 69 -9.92 -8.64 3.92
CA GLU A 69 -10.80 -7.58 4.37
C GLU A 69 -12.20 -7.82 3.85
N VAL A 70 -13.20 -7.67 4.70
CA VAL A 70 -14.61 -7.88 4.37
C VAL A 70 -15.48 -6.76 4.95
N GLU A 71 -16.45 -6.28 4.19
CA GLU A 71 -17.57 -5.49 4.70
C GLU A 71 -18.67 -6.44 5.15
N LEU A 72 -18.77 -6.65 6.45
CA LEU A 72 -19.65 -7.60 7.10
C LEU A 72 -20.89 -6.91 7.66
N ASP A 73 -22.07 -7.42 7.36
CA ASP A 73 -23.30 -7.05 8.05
C ASP A 73 -23.36 -7.72 9.44
N THR A 74 -22.94 -6.98 10.46
CA THR A 74 -22.84 -7.49 11.84
C THR A 74 -24.19 -7.85 12.43
N ASN A 75 -25.31 -7.35 11.88
CA ASN A 75 -26.66 -7.76 12.27
C ASN A 75 -27.02 -9.18 11.77
N ARG A 76 -26.33 -9.68 10.72
CA ARG A 76 -26.58 -11.00 10.15
C ARG A 76 -25.59 -12.06 10.60
N LEU A 77 -24.33 -11.69 10.78
CA LEU A 77 -23.27 -12.64 11.11
C LEU A 77 -22.22 -11.98 11.98
N SER A 78 -21.86 -12.63 13.11
CA SER A 78 -20.79 -12.11 13.98
C SER A 78 -19.40 -12.36 13.38
N VAL A 79 -18.39 -11.55 13.78
CA VAL A 79 -16.99 -11.72 13.35
C VAL A 79 -16.46 -13.12 13.69
N VAL A 80 -16.83 -13.64 14.85
CA VAL A 80 -16.44 -14.99 15.30
C VAL A 80 -17.03 -16.08 14.40
N ASP A 81 -18.30 -15.92 13.99
CA ASP A 81 -18.95 -16.92 13.14
C ASP A 81 -18.43 -16.91 11.70
N ILE A 82 -18.04 -15.74 11.18
CA ILE A 82 -17.37 -15.67 9.87
C ILE A 82 -16.02 -16.37 9.91
N ILE A 83 -15.20 -16.15 10.96
CA ILE A 83 -13.92 -16.82 11.15
C ILE A 83 -14.12 -18.34 11.23
N LYS A 84 -15.08 -18.82 12.04
CA LYS A 84 -15.40 -20.26 12.11
C LYS A 84 -15.81 -20.83 10.77
N LYS A 85 -16.66 -20.12 10.00
CA LYS A 85 -17.11 -20.55 8.66
C LYS A 85 -15.96 -20.58 7.66
N LEU A 86 -15.10 -19.58 7.69
CA LEU A 86 -13.91 -19.51 6.80
C LEU A 86 -12.91 -20.62 7.14
N ASN A 87 -12.55 -20.80 8.41
CA ASN A 87 -11.65 -21.87 8.86
C ASN A 87 -12.18 -23.26 8.46
N ALA A 88 -13.51 -23.47 8.60
CA ALA A 88 -14.15 -24.75 8.26
C ALA A 88 -14.20 -25.01 6.76
N LYS A 89 -14.29 -23.97 5.91
CA LYS A 89 -14.53 -24.12 4.46
C LYS A 89 -13.31 -23.92 3.58
N THR A 90 -12.25 -23.30 4.08
CA THR A 90 -11.08 -22.97 3.26
C THR A 90 -9.81 -23.77 3.61
N GLY A 91 -9.80 -24.41 4.80
CA GLY A 91 -8.60 -25.10 5.29
C GLY A 91 -7.46 -24.16 5.75
N TYR A 92 -7.67 -22.82 5.64
CA TYR A 92 -6.78 -21.81 6.17
C TYR A 92 -7.21 -21.38 7.57
N THR A 93 -6.28 -20.83 8.35
CA THR A 93 -6.61 -20.29 9.67
C THR A 93 -6.74 -18.77 9.56
N PHE A 94 -7.91 -18.24 9.95
CA PHE A 94 -8.19 -16.82 9.96
C PHE A 94 -8.16 -16.31 11.39
N GLU A 95 -7.49 -15.17 11.60
CA GLU A 95 -7.42 -14.45 12.87
C GLU A 95 -7.87 -13.00 12.63
N GLU A 96 -8.67 -12.44 13.54
CA GLU A 96 -9.10 -11.05 13.42
C GLU A 96 -7.91 -10.10 13.62
N TYR A 97 -7.74 -9.18 12.67
CA TYR A 97 -6.82 -8.08 12.80
C TYR A 97 -7.58 -6.85 13.28
N VAL A 98 -7.53 -6.60 14.57
CA VAL A 98 -7.99 -5.32 15.12
C VAL A 98 -6.87 -4.32 14.86
N ALA A 99 -7.03 -3.48 13.83
CA ALA A 99 -6.18 -2.32 13.68
C ALA A 99 -6.33 -1.49 14.95
N SER A 100 -5.23 -1.27 15.67
CA SER A 100 -5.25 -0.38 16.83
C SER A 100 -5.63 1.03 16.33
N SER A 101 -6.92 1.30 16.25
CA SER A 101 -7.42 2.65 16.04
C SER A 101 -6.99 3.45 17.27
N GLY A 102 -6.17 4.39 17.07
CA GLY A 102 -5.50 5.40 17.83
C GLY A 102 -5.82 5.70 19.28
N GLN A 103 -6.67 5.02 19.92
CA GLN A 103 -7.07 5.23 21.31
C GLN A 103 -6.98 3.94 22.15
N MET A 104 -6.07 3.04 21.75
CA MET A 104 -5.82 1.80 22.47
C MET A 104 -4.41 1.76 23.07
N LEU A 105 -4.31 1.36 24.33
CA LEU A 105 -3.05 1.10 25.02
C LEU A 105 -2.94 -0.40 25.30
N GLU A 106 -1.87 -1.03 24.83
CA GLU A 106 -1.57 -2.43 25.11
C GLU A 106 -0.65 -2.53 26.31
N LEU A 107 -1.12 -3.22 27.34
CA LEU A 107 -0.45 -3.40 28.63
C LEU A 107 -0.11 -4.86 28.82
N PHE A 108 1.05 -5.14 29.38
CA PHE A 108 1.47 -6.48 29.77
C PHE A 108 1.46 -6.56 31.31
N THR A 109 0.80 -7.61 31.87
CA THR A 109 0.67 -7.83 33.30
C THR A 109 0.72 -9.32 33.63
N SER A 110 1.22 -9.66 34.79
CA SER A 110 1.14 -11.03 35.36
C SER A 110 -0.24 -11.40 35.90
N GLY A 111 -1.11 -10.40 36.14
CA GLY A 111 -2.46 -10.58 36.71
C GLY A 111 -3.56 -9.88 35.92
N PRO A 112 -3.86 -10.29 34.66
CA PRO A 112 -4.80 -9.57 33.79
C PRO A 112 -6.21 -9.41 34.37
N THR A 113 -6.67 -10.32 35.24
CA THR A 113 -7.98 -10.28 35.90
C THR A 113 -8.11 -9.15 36.91
N ILE A 114 -7.00 -8.67 37.46
CA ILE A 114 -6.99 -7.57 38.46
C ILE A 114 -7.43 -6.26 37.76
N LEU A 115 -6.99 -6.04 36.57
CA LEU A 115 -7.32 -4.84 35.78
C LEU A 115 -8.80 -4.78 35.37
N GLN A 116 -9.43 -5.93 35.17
CA GLN A 116 -10.85 -5.99 34.80
C GLN A 116 -11.78 -5.70 35.99
N GLN A 117 -11.34 -6.01 37.20
CA GLN A 117 -12.10 -5.80 38.44
C GLN A 117 -11.87 -4.41 39.05
N ALA A 118 -10.90 -3.66 38.55
CA ALA A 118 -10.57 -2.33 39.01
C ALA A 118 -11.57 -1.28 38.52
N ASP A 119 -11.72 -0.21 39.30
CA ASP A 119 -12.50 0.96 38.92
C ASP A 119 -11.90 1.57 37.65
N THR A 120 -12.70 1.68 36.58
CA THR A 120 -12.29 2.27 35.34
C THR A 120 -12.29 3.78 35.43
N PRO A 121 -11.18 4.46 35.14
CA PRO A 121 -11.14 5.93 35.18
C PRO A 121 -12.06 6.51 34.09
N ALA A 122 -12.61 7.71 34.37
CA ALA A 122 -13.44 8.42 33.40
C ALA A 122 -12.65 8.63 32.06
N GLY A 123 -13.26 8.22 30.97
CA GLY A 123 -12.60 8.27 29.64
C GLY A 123 -12.06 6.92 29.14
N VAL A 124 -12.01 5.88 29.97
CA VAL A 124 -11.73 4.51 29.51
C VAL A 124 -13.04 3.87 29.07
N THR A 125 -13.11 3.42 27.80
CA THR A 125 -14.35 2.92 27.18
C THR A 125 -14.45 1.41 27.18
N TYR A 126 -13.32 0.68 27.09
CA TYR A 126 -13.32 -0.77 26.97
C TYR A 126 -11.98 -1.39 27.41
N ILE A 127 -12.04 -2.58 28.04
CA ILE A 127 -10.87 -3.38 28.44
C ILE A 127 -11.03 -4.78 27.87
N GLU A 128 -10.05 -5.22 27.08
CA GLU A 128 -9.99 -6.55 26.48
C GLU A 128 -8.83 -7.36 27.06
N LEU A 129 -9.11 -8.57 27.54
CA LEU A 129 -8.10 -9.50 28.06
C LEU A 129 -7.66 -10.49 26.99
N GLY A 130 -6.36 -10.81 26.98
CA GLY A 130 -5.84 -11.94 26.25
C GLY A 130 -6.39 -13.28 26.77
N SER A 131 -6.73 -14.19 25.89
CA SER A 131 -7.19 -15.53 26.26
C SER A 131 -6.06 -16.56 26.08
N GLU A 132 -6.03 -17.56 26.98
CA GLU A 132 -5.05 -18.64 26.95
C GLU A 132 -5.21 -19.49 25.68
N LYS A 133 -4.14 -19.70 24.93
CA LYS A 133 -4.11 -20.61 23.80
C LYS A 133 -4.32 -22.03 24.28
N GLN A 134 -5.50 -22.62 24.10
CA GLN A 134 -5.64 -24.05 24.29
C GLN A 134 -4.76 -24.80 23.28
N PRO A 135 -3.85 -25.66 23.72
CA PRO A 135 -3.07 -26.47 22.81
C PRO A 135 -4.00 -27.45 22.08
N TRP A 136 -4.03 -27.40 20.77
CA TRP A 136 -4.71 -28.38 19.92
C TRP A 136 -4.03 -29.73 20.08
N HIS A 137 -4.39 -30.48 21.15
CA HIS A 137 -4.00 -31.88 21.28
C HIS A 137 -5.00 -32.76 20.55
N THR A 138 -4.51 -33.33 19.46
CA THR A 138 -4.84 -34.66 18.95
C THR A 138 -6.00 -35.39 19.66
N SER A 139 -7.22 -35.22 19.22
CA SER A 139 -8.31 -36.17 19.48
C SER A 139 -8.99 -36.60 18.18
N TRP A 140 -8.23 -37.24 17.30
CA TRP A 140 -8.79 -37.94 16.12
C TRP A 140 -9.23 -39.37 16.43
N LEU A 141 -9.21 -39.80 17.70
CA LEU A 141 -9.56 -41.18 18.12
C LEU A 141 -10.44 -41.13 19.39
N SER A 142 -11.65 -40.58 19.31
CA SER A 142 -12.76 -41.05 20.15
C SER A 142 -14.08 -40.57 19.58
N SER A 143 -14.73 -41.53 18.96
CA SER A 143 -16.13 -41.44 18.54
C SER A 143 -17.07 -41.17 19.71
N GLY A 144 -18.06 -40.30 19.53
CA GLY A 144 -19.31 -40.32 20.26
C GLY A 144 -19.38 -39.40 21.45
N ARG A 145 -19.85 -38.17 21.18
CA ARG A 145 -20.94 -37.47 21.91
C ARG A 145 -21.04 -36.04 21.39
N ILE A 146 -21.90 -35.87 20.40
CA ILE A 146 -22.45 -34.58 20.02
C ILE A 146 -23.57 -34.33 21.03
N SER A 147 -23.32 -33.51 22.00
CA SER A 147 -24.32 -32.68 22.73
C SER A 147 -23.72 -32.23 24.05
N ALA A 148 -23.20 -31.04 24.14
CA ALA A 148 -23.07 -30.13 25.26
C ALA A 148 -21.89 -29.17 25.08
N ALA A 149 -21.97 -28.24 24.15
CA ALA A 149 -21.07 -27.08 24.14
C ALA A 149 -21.72 -25.93 23.32
N LEU A 150 -22.92 -25.54 23.66
CA LEU A 150 -23.65 -24.43 23.05
C LEU A 150 -23.90 -23.27 24.02
N THR A 151 -23.05 -23.12 25.04
CA THR A 151 -23.08 -21.93 25.90
C THR A 151 -21.68 -21.64 26.44
N ALA A 152 -20.82 -21.09 25.58
CA ALA A 152 -19.69 -20.29 26.02
C ALA A 152 -19.34 -19.35 24.86
N SER A 153 -19.62 -18.08 25.05
CA SER A 153 -19.14 -16.97 24.23
C SER A 153 -17.62 -16.90 24.39
N GLU A 154 -16.89 -17.65 23.57
CA GLU A 154 -15.45 -17.59 23.53
C GLU A 154 -15.01 -16.65 22.39
N LYS A 155 -14.46 -15.51 22.78
CA LYS A 155 -13.75 -14.59 21.88
C LYS A 155 -12.51 -15.27 21.26
N PRO A 156 -12.14 -14.92 20.05
CA PRO A 156 -10.97 -15.52 19.40
C PRO A 156 -9.67 -15.12 20.13
N PRO A 157 -8.69 -16.02 20.27
CA PRO A 157 -7.43 -15.76 20.96
C PRO A 157 -6.48 -14.98 20.03
N SER A 158 -6.44 -13.66 20.15
CA SER A 158 -5.50 -12.80 19.40
C SER A 158 -4.42 -12.15 20.27
N LEU A 159 -4.56 -12.20 21.57
CA LEU A 159 -3.62 -11.59 22.52
C LEU A 159 -2.94 -12.66 23.37
N ASP A 160 -1.67 -12.42 23.72
CA ASP A 160 -1.02 -13.24 24.75
C ASP A 160 -1.85 -13.16 26.05
N PRO A 161 -1.98 -14.26 26.82
CA PRO A 161 -2.85 -14.31 28.00
C PRO A 161 -2.53 -13.23 29.05
N ASN A 162 -1.31 -12.71 29.02
CA ASN A 162 -0.83 -11.66 29.91
C ASN A 162 -0.95 -10.24 29.31
N THR A 163 -1.56 -10.07 28.13
CA THR A 163 -1.73 -8.77 27.49
C THR A 163 -3.17 -8.26 27.65
N VAL A 164 -3.31 -7.02 28.05
CA VAL A 164 -4.58 -6.31 28.22
C VAL A 164 -4.62 -5.12 27.29
N ARG A 165 -5.69 -4.97 26.51
CA ARG A 165 -5.97 -3.78 25.70
C ARG A 165 -6.93 -2.87 26.41
N VAL A 166 -6.55 -1.62 26.57
CA VAL A 166 -7.37 -0.58 27.18
C VAL A 166 -7.69 0.46 26.12
N GLN A 167 -8.96 0.61 25.79
CA GLN A 167 -9.46 1.66 24.92
C GLN A 167 -9.82 2.89 25.73
N TYR A 168 -9.33 4.06 25.33
CA TYR A 168 -9.55 5.32 26.01
C TYR A 168 -9.85 6.46 25.03
N ASP A 169 -10.53 7.49 25.52
CA ASP A 169 -10.77 8.72 24.75
C ASP A 169 -9.67 9.75 25.07
N ALA A 170 -8.80 10.01 24.11
CA ALA A 170 -7.67 10.93 24.26
C ALA A 170 -8.07 12.40 24.51
N ALA A 171 -9.34 12.77 24.28
CA ALA A 171 -9.85 14.10 24.63
C ALA A 171 -10.16 14.24 26.12
N THR A 172 -10.44 13.12 26.80
CA THR A 172 -10.86 13.10 28.23
C THR A 172 -9.75 12.63 29.16
N ILE A 173 -8.94 11.64 28.73
CA ILE A 173 -7.84 11.08 29.54
C ILE A 173 -6.63 10.77 28.66
N GLY A 174 -5.43 11.14 29.14
CA GLY A 174 -4.18 10.84 28.42
C GLY A 174 -3.67 9.42 28.66
N PRO A 175 -2.91 8.83 27.68
CA PRO A 175 -2.39 7.46 27.80
C PRO A 175 -1.47 7.27 29.03
N ARG A 176 -0.73 8.29 29.42
CA ARG A 176 0.13 8.27 30.61
C ARG A 176 -0.70 8.19 31.89
N GLN A 177 -1.82 8.91 31.96
CA GLN A 177 -2.71 8.86 33.12
C GLN A 177 -3.39 7.50 33.23
N VAL A 178 -3.78 6.89 32.09
CA VAL A 178 -4.32 5.52 32.06
C VAL A 178 -3.27 4.53 32.56
N PHE A 179 -2.04 4.62 32.07
CA PHE A 179 -0.94 3.74 32.48
C PHE A 179 -0.63 3.89 33.99
N GLU A 180 -0.46 5.10 34.47
CA GLU A 180 -0.17 5.39 35.90
C GLU A 180 -1.31 4.97 36.85
N HIS A 181 -2.56 5.05 36.39
CA HIS A 181 -3.71 4.58 37.16
C HIS A 181 -3.62 3.06 37.38
N TYR A 182 -3.43 2.28 36.33
CA TYR A 182 -3.35 0.83 36.43
C TYR A 182 -2.02 0.34 37.03
N GLN A 183 -0.93 1.06 36.88
CA GLN A 183 0.36 0.73 37.50
C GLN A 183 0.31 0.80 39.03
N LYS A 184 -0.55 1.66 39.62
CA LYS A 184 -0.78 1.71 41.07
C LYS A 184 -1.48 0.47 41.60
N LEU A 185 -2.18 -0.27 40.76
CA LEU A 185 -2.94 -1.47 41.13
C LEU A 185 -2.11 -2.76 40.90
N ASP A 186 -1.17 -2.73 39.99
CA ASP A 186 -0.28 -3.84 39.66
C ASP A 186 1.13 -3.34 39.32
N ASP A 187 2.08 -3.53 40.24
CA ASP A 187 3.49 -3.14 40.08
C ASP A 187 4.19 -3.90 38.94
N SER A 188 3.62 -5.04 38.50
CA SER A 188 4.15 -5.83 37.37
C SER A 188 3.76 -5.26 36.01
N LEU A 189 2.89 -4.23 35.98
CA LEU A 189 2.37 -3.66 34.75
C LEU A 189 3.45 -2.92 33.95
N CYS A 190 3.62 -3.32 32.70
CA CYS A 190 4.45 -2.63 31.75
C CYS A 190 3.71 -2.47 30.41
N LEU A 191 4.21 -1.57 29.56
CA LEU A 191 3.71 -1.49 28.19
C LEU A 191 4.07 -2.78 27.47
N ALA A 192 3.11 -3.37 26.77
CA ALA A 192 3.39 -4.51 25.91
C ALA A 192 4.44 -4.12 24.85
N ASP A 193 5.31 -5.05 24.49
CA ASP A 193 6.25 -4.80 23.40
C ASP A 193 5.48 -4.27 22.19
N PRO A 194 5.96 -3.21 21.52
CA PRO A 194 5.25 -2.65 20.37
C PRO A 194 5.01 -3.78 19.38
N THR A 195 3.74 -4.12 19.18
CA THR A 195 3.33 -5.19 18.27
C THR A 195 3.95 -4.89 16.91
N ARG A 196 5.07 -5.58 16.61
CA ARG A 196 5.65 -5.58 15.26
C ARG A 196 4.50 -5.88 14.32
N GLN A 197 4.38 -5.13 13.22
CA GLN A 197 3.30 -5.27 12.24
C GLN A 197 2.84 -6.73 12.16
N PRO A 198 1.57 -7.07 12.48
CA PRO A 198 1.14 -8.46 12.53
C PRO A 198 1.36 -9.19 11.20
N SER A 199 1.23 -8.48 10.07
CA SER A 199 1.56 -8.97 8.72
C SER A 199 3.03 -9.37 8.58
N LEU A 200 3.98 -8.58 9.10
CA LEU A 200 5.40 -8.91 9.09
C LEU A 200 5.72 -10.06 10.05
N ALA A 201 5.07 -10.11 11.22
CA ALA A 201 5.22 -11.22 12.16
C ALA A 201 4.70 -12.54 11.55
N MET A 202 3.54 -12.48 10.87
CA MET A 202 2.97 -13.62 10.14
C MET A 202 3.90 -14.08 9.02
N GLY A 203 4.40 -13.17 8.17
CA GLY A 203 5.38 -13.50 7.12
C GLY A 203 6.68 -14.11 7.67
N ALA A 204 7.18 -13.59 8.79
CA ALA A 204 8.35 -14.18 9.47
C ALA A 204 8.04 -15.57 10.02
N LYS A 205 6.85 -15.81 10.59
CA LYS A 205 6.39 -17.11 11.08
C LYS A 205 6.26 -18.12 9.93
N GLN A 206 5.66 -17.71 8.80
CA GLN A 206 5.53 -18.54 7.61
C GLN A 206 6.89 -18.90 7.02
N THR A 207 7.80 -17.94 6.89
CA THR A 207 9.19 -18.19 6.44
C THR A 207 9.91 -19.17 7.37
N LYS A 208 9.81 -19.01 8.70
CA LYS A 208 10.40 -19.94 9.68
C LYS A 208 9.77 -21.33 9.59
N ARG A 209 8.46 -21.42 9.37
CA ARG A 209 7.75 -22.69 9.19
C ARG A 209 8.24 -23.43 7.94
N ALA A 210 8.29 -22.74 6.79
CA ALA A 210 8.78 -23.30 5.54
C ALA A 210 10.24 -23.77 5.67
N LEU A 211 11.10 -22.95 6.30
CA LEU A 211 12.50 -23.30 6.56
C LEU A 211 12.62 -24.54 7.45
N LYS A 212 11.78 -24.66 8.49
CA LYS A 212 11.76 -25.84 9.37
C LYS A 212 11.43 -27.11 8.60
N TYR A 213 10.38 -27.09 7.76
CA TYR A 213 10.03 -28.27 6.95
C TYR A 213 11.09 -28.60 5.92
N PHE A 214 11.70 -27.60 5.28
CA PHE A 214 12.82 -27.80 4.36
C PHE A 214 14.02 -28.46 5.04
N ILE A 215 14.50 -27.93 6.18
CA ILE A 215 15.65 -28.50 6.91
C ILE A 215 15.33 -29.93 7.33
N PHE A 216 14.13 -30.20 7.82
CA PHE A 216 13.73 -31.53 8.24
C PHE A 216 13.67 -32.51 7.05
N ALA A 217 13.09 -32.11 5.91
CA ALA A 217 13.10 -32.92 4.69
C ALA A 217 14.53 -33.16 4.18
N LEU A 218 15.39 -32.14 4.18
CA LEU A 218 16.77 -32.20 3.73
C LEU A 218 17.59 -33.22 4.56
N LEU A 219 17.40 -33.25 5.88
CA LEU A 219 18.07 -34.18 6.80
C LEU A 219 17.83 -35.64 6.43
N PHE A 220 16.61 -35.98 6.00
CA PHE A 220 16.24 -37.33 5.58
C PHE A 220 16.54 -37.59 4.11
N THR A 221 16.53 -36.57 3.26
CA THR A 221 16.83 -36.72 1.82
C THR A 221 18.31 -36.96 1.56
N ILE A 222 19.22 -36.25 2.26
CA ILE A 222 20.66 -36.42 2.06
C ILE A 222 21.10 -37.89 2.18
N PRO A 223 20.75 -38.65 3.23
CA PRO A 223 21.11 -40.05 3.31
C PRO A 223 20.53 -40.91 2.16
N VAL A 224 19.29 -40.64 1.72
CA VAL A 224 18.68 -41.38 0.60
C VAL A 224 19.44 -41.15 -0.69
N VAL A 225 19.81 -39.91 -0.98
CA VAL A 225 20.59 -39.54 -2.17
C VAL A 225 22.01 -40.13 -2.11
N VAL A 226 22.65 -40.06 -0.95
CA VAL A 226 23.96 -40.67 -0.75
C VAL A 226 23.91 -42.18 -0.98
N LEU A 227 22.90 -42.85 -0.44
CA LEU A 227 22.75 -44.32 -0.65
C LEU A 227 22.44 -44.67 -2.12
N ALA A 228 21.78 -43.76 -2.87
CA ALA A 228 21.43 -43.96 -4.29
C ALA A 228 22.63 -43.72 -5.23
N TRP A 229 23.47 -42.70 -4.94
CA TRP A 229 24.52 -42.24 -5.87
C TRP A 229 25.95 -42.64 -5.45
N ALA A 230 26.15 -43.06 -4.21
CA ALA A 230 27.45 -43.56 -3.77
C ALA A 230 27.80 -44.86 -4.50
N PRO A 231 29.08 -45.14 -4.75
CA PRO A 231 29.54 -46.43 -5.36
C PRO A 231 29.46 -47.56 -4.35
N VAL A 232 28.26 -47.89 -3.89
CA VAL A 232 27.94 -48.95 -2.92
C VAL A 232 27.31 -50.11 -3.66
N ASP A 233 27.41 -51.29 -3.10
CA ASP A 233 26.78 -52.48 -3.70
C ASP A 233 25.26 -52.41 -3.55
N HIS A 234 24.59 -51.85 -4.57
CA HIS A 234 23.14 -51.61 -4.62
C HIS A 234 22.31 -52.90 -4.61
N THR A 235 22.94 -54.07 -4.71
CA THR A 235 22.26 -55.36 -4.62
C THR A 235 21.84 -55.71 -3.20
N ARG A 236 22.39 -55.04 -2.20
CA ARG A 236 22.04 -55.28 -0.79
C ARG A 236 20.68 -54.67 -0.46
N MET A 237 19.71 -55.55 -0.14
CA MET A 237 18.33 -55.16 0.25
C MET A 237 18.27 -54.18 1.43
N VAL A 238 19.29 -54.18 2.30
CA VAL A 238 19.35 -53.25 3.45
C VAL A 238 19.28 -51.81 3.03
N TYR A 239 19.95 -51.41 1.94
CA TYR A 239 19.91 -50.02 1.45
C TYR A 239 18.52 -49.63 0.95
N ALA A 240 17.81 -50.52 0.26
CA ALA A 240 16.44 -50.29 -0.20
C ALA A 240 15.46 -50.15 0.97
N HIS A 241 15.63 -50.93 2.05
CA HIS A 241 14.80 -50.79 3.27
C HIS A 241 15.01 -49.44 3.96
N VAL A 242 16.29 -49.03 4.12
CA VAL A 242 16.62 -47.75 4.72
C VAL A 242 16.07 -46.58 3.87
N SER A 243 16.26 -46.63 2.55
CA SER A 243 15.74 -45.62 1.64
C SER A 243 14.21 -45.51 1.68
N LEU A 244 13.50 -46.64 1.74
CA LEU A 244 12.04 -46.68 1.91
C LEU A 244 11.61 -45.98 3.22
N ALA A 245 12.25 -46.34 4.34
CA ALA A 245 11.90 -45.78 5.64
C ALA A 245 12.10 -44.27 5.69
N LEU A 246 13.24 -43.78 5.20
CA LEU A 246 13.56 -42.35 5.14
C LEU A 246 12.64 -41.58 4.15
N ALA A 247 12.39 -42.17 2.97
CA ALA A 247 11.49 -41.59 1.99
C ALA A 247 10.04 -41.51 2.49
N THR A 248 9.60 -42.47 3.29
CA THR A 248 8.27 -42.43 3.91
C THR A 248 8.12 -41.24 4.86
N VAL A 249 9.16 -40.89 5.63
CA VAL A 249 9.16 -39.72 6.50
C VAL A 249 9.02 -38.45 5.66
N VAL A 250 9.80 -38.32 4.57
CA VAL A 250 9.73 -37.15 3.67
C VAL A 250 8.37 -37.07 3.00
N GLN A 251 7.82 -38.20 2.55
CA GLN A 251 6.46 -38.23 1.97
C GLN A 251 5.39 -37.88 3.01
N GLY A 252 5.57 -38.23 4.28
CA GLY A 252 4.71 -37.80 5.39
C GLY A 252 4.69 -36.26 5.56
N ILE A 253 5.85 -35.61 5.40
CA ILE A 253 5.96 -34.16 5.41
C ILE A 253 5.19 -33.56 4.22
N ALA A 254 5.41 -34.09 3.00
CA ALA A 254 4.72 -33.64 1.79
C ALA A 254 3.20 -33.82 1.91
N THR A 255 2.73 -34.95 2.40
CA THR A 255 1.32 -35.22 2.63
C THR A 255 0.69 -34.24 3.61
N LYS A 256 1.39 -33.94 4.72
CA LYS A 256 0.90 -32.99 5.73
C LYS A 256 0.81 -31.55 5.21
N GLU A 257 1.74 -31.13 4.36
CA GLU A 257 1.84 -29.75 3.90
C GLU A 257 1.00 -29.48 2.65
N PHE A 258 0.92 -30.43 1.69
CA PHE A 258 0.29 -30.18 0.39
C PHE A 258 -1.10 -30.82 0.24
N VAL A 259 -1.33 -32.01 0.77
CA VAL A 259 -2.57 -32.77 0.52
C VAL A 259 -3.80 -32.11 1.14
N PRO A 260 -3.78 -31.59 2.39
CA PRO A 260 -4.97 -30.95 2.95
C PRO A 260 -5.44 -29.76 2.14
N ALA A 261 -4.53 -28.85 1.76
CA ALA A 261 -4.85 -27.70 0.94
C ALA A 261 -5.42 -28.12 -0.43
N ALA A 262 -4.76 -29.07 -1.11
CA ALA A 262 -5.18 -29.59 -2.41
C ALA A 262 -6.58 -30.22 -2.40
N LEU A 263 -6.90 -31.02 -1.38
CA LEU A 263 -8.21 -31.65 -1.25
C LEU A 263 -9.31 -30.66 -0.86
N TRP A 264 -9.02 -29.72 0.03
CA TRP A 264 -9.98 -28.70 0.44
C TRP A 264 -10.38 -27.78 -0.71
N THR A 265 -9.40 -27.30 -1.50
CA THR A 265 -9.68 -26.46 -2.65
C THR A 265 -10.41 -27.20 -3.76
N LEU A 266 -10.07 -28.45 -3.99
CA LEU A 266 -10.81 -29.29 -4.94
C LEU A 266 -12.27 -29.52 -4.50
N TRP A 267 -12.49 -29.83 -3.22
CA TRP A 267 -13.84 -30.20 -2.73
C TRP A 267 -14.76 -28.98 -2.55
N TYR A 268 -14.26 -27.86 -2.01
CA TYR A 268 -15.07 -26.68 -1.69
C TYR A 268 -15.04 -25.60 -2.77
N ALA A 269 -13.88 -25.34 -3.38
CA ALA A 269 -13.75 -24.32 -4.40
C ALA A 269 -13.93 -24.83 -5.83
N HIS A 270 -13.93 -26.17 -6.03
CA HIS A 270 -13.95 -26.81 -7.35
C HIS A 270 -12.87 -26.30 -8.29
N THR A 271 -11.67 -25.99 -7.74
CA THR A 271 -10.52 -25.53 -8.49
C THR A 271 -9.32 -26.44 -8.25
N PHE A 272 -8.53 -26.58 -9.31
CA PHE A 272 -7.23 -27.24 -9.22
C PHE A 272 -6.18 -26.17 -8.93
N GLU A 273 -5.62 -26.21 -7.74
CA GLU A 273 -4.50 -25.34 -7.36
C GLU A 273 -3.15 -26.04 -7.60
N MET A 274 -2.04 -25.25 -7.53
CA MET A 274 -0.70 -25.79 -7.77
C MET A 274 -0.32 -26.87 -6.74
N ASP A 275 -0.82 -26.78 -5.49
CA ASP A 275 -0.59 -27.78 -4.45
C ASP A 275 -1.15 -29.13 -4.83
N PHE A 276 -2.21 -29.17 -5.66
CA PHE A 276 -2.75 -30.42 -6.21
C PHE A 276 -1.74 -31.11 -7.14
N LEU A 277 -1.07 -30.37 -8.04
CA LEU A 277 -0.04 -30.94 -8.93
C LEU A 277 1.14 -31.47 -8.13
N ILE A 278 1.56 -30.75 -7.09
CA ILE A 278 2.68 -31.13 -6.21
C ILE A 278 2.31 -32.40 -5.42
N ALA A 279 1.12 -32.41 -4.80
CA ALA A 279 0.63 -33.57 -4.07
C ALA A 279 0.49 -34.79 -4.98
N LEU A 280 -0.05 -34.60 -6.18
CA LEU A 280 -0.23 -35.66 -7.18
C LEU A 280 1.13 -36.22 -7.63
N SER A 281 2.05 -35.37 -8.06
CA SER A 281 3.35 -35.76 -8.61
C SER A 281 4.24 -36.43 -7.56
N SER A 282 4.32 -35.87 -6.32
CA SER A 282 5.09 -36.47 -5.22
C SER A 282 4.51 -37.81 -4.78
N THR A 283 3.19 -37.94 -4.71
CA THR A 283 2.53 -39.18 -4.34
C THR A 283 2.72 -40.24 -5.43
N LEU A 284 2.60 -39.87 -6.71
CA LEU A 284 2.85 -40.79 -7.83
C LEU A 284 4.29 -41.27 -7.84
N ALA A 285 5.27 -40.39 -7.64
CA ALA A 285 6.69 -40.76 -7.60
C ALA A 285 7.00 -41.70 -6.44
N TYR A 286 6.47 -41.44 -5.25
CA TYR A 286 6.59 -42.27 -4.07
C TYR A 286 5.92 -43.64 -4.26
N THR A 287 4.68 -43.67 -4.72
CA THR A 287 3.92 -44.90 -4.96
C THR A 287 4.63 -45.79 -5.98
N PHE A 288 5.11 -45.20 -7.07
CA PHE A 288 5.90 -45.89 -8.07
C PHE A 288 7.16 -46.54 -7.44
N SER A 289 7.89 -45.81 -6.59
CA SER A 289 9.09 -46.31 -5.90
C SER A 289 8.75 -47.48 -4.96
N VAL A 290 7.62 -47.41 -4.25
CA VAL A 290 7.13 -48.54 -3.39
C VAL A 290 6.78 -49.75 -4.22
N VAL A 291 6.11 -49.57 -5.38
CA VAL A 291 5.79 -50.69 -6.29
C VAL A 291 7.09 -51.31 -6.84
N SER A 292 8.04 -50.50 -7.30
CA SER A 292 9.37 -50.98 -7.76
C SER A 292 10.14 -51.77 -6.69
N TYR A 293 10.09 -51.28 -5.44
CA TYR A 293 10.63 -51.97 -4.28
C TYR A 293 9.96 -53.34 -4.05
N GLY A 294 8.63 -53.44 -4.23
CA GLY A 294 7.91 -54.73 -4.18
C GLY A 294 8.38 -55.74 -5.23
N PHE A 295 8.63 -55.28 -6.45
CA PHE A 295 9.22 -56.11 -7.52
C PHE A 295 10.66 -56.55 -7.18
N GLN A 296 11.45 -55.71 -6.54
CA GLN A 296 12.81 -56.03 -6.11
C GLN A 296 12.83 -57.09 -5.03
N ILE A 297 11.89 -57.06 -4.05
CA ILE A 297 11.71 -58.11 -3.05
C ILE A 297 11.40 -59.46 -3.70
N ASN A 298 10.53 -59.46 -4.73
CA ASN A 298 10.14 -60.67 -5.44
C ASN A 298 11.20 -61.18 -6.44
N LYS A 299 12.43 -60.64 -6.40
CA LYS A 299 13.55 -61.00 -7.29
C LYS A 299 13.28 -60.81 -8.79
N THR A 300 12.35 -59.95 -9.12
CA THR A 300 12.03 -59.52 -10.49
C THR A 300 12.20 -57.97 -10.63
N PRO A 301 13.42 -57.43 -10.42
CA PRO A 301 13.65 -56.02 -10.38
C PRO A 301 13.25 -55.37 -11.73
N LEU A 302 12.70 -54.13 -11.66
CA LEU A 302 12.49 -53.28 -12.82
C LEU A 302 13.83 -52.75 -13.33
N GLU A 303 13.98 -52.53 -14.66
CA GLU A 303 15.22 -52.01 -15.26
C GLU A 303 15.69 -50.68 -14.65
N THR A 304 14.78 -49.88 -14.16
CA THR A 304 15.06 -48.55 -13.61
C THR A 304 15.38 -48.55 -12.11
N GLY A 305 15.23 -49.69 -11.39
CA GLY A 305 15.45 -49.73 -9.93
C GLY A 305 14.39 -49.02 -9.10
N CYS A 306 14.70 -48.73 -7.84
CA CYS A 306 13.87 -47.91 -6.95
C CYS A 306 14.27 -46.45 -7.06
N PHE A 307 13.29 -45.54 -7.12
CA PHE A 307 13.50 -44.08 -7.28
C PHE A 307 13.13 -43.28 -5.99
N PHE A 308 13.50 -43.78 -4.83
CA PHE A 308 13.23 -43.08 -3.57
C PHE A 308 13.95 -41.75 -3.50
N GLU A 309 15.16 -41.64 -4.05
CA GLU A 309 15.94 -40.42 -4.17
C GLU A 309 15.19 -39.39 -5.00
N THR A 310 14.55 -39.77 -6.10
CA THR A 310 13.75 -38.91 -6.97
C THR A 310 12.59 -38.27 -6.19
N SER A 311 11.81 -39.12 -5.46
CA SER A 311 10.66 -38.63 -4.69
C SER A 311 11.09 -37.69 -3.55
N THR A 312 12.15 -38.06 -2.78
CA THR A 312 12.63 -37.28 -1.65
C THR A 312 13.28 -35.96 -2.10
N LEU A 313 14.11 -36.02 -3.16
CA LEU A 313 14.76 -34.84 -3.71
C LEU A 313 13.75 -33.86 -4.30
N LEU A 314 12.72 -34.37 -5.02
CA LEU A 314 11.62 -33.60 -5.52
C LEU A 314 10.92 -32.78 -4.42
N VAL A 315 10.46 -33.43 -3.36
CA VAL A 315 9.79 -32.76 -2.22
C VAL A 315 10.71 -31.74 -1.57
N THR A 316 11.98 -32.06 -1.37
CA THR A 316 12.95 -31.19 -0.73
C THR A 316 13.23 -29.95 -1.56
N LEU A 317 13.36 -30.08 -2.90
CA LEU A 317 13.60 -28.96 -3.80
C LEU A 317 12.37 -28.05 -3.94
N ILE A 318 11.16 -28.62 -3.92
CA ILE A 318 9.92 -27.82 -3.87
C ILE A 318 9.83 -27.05 -2.55
N LEU A 319 10.17 -27.68 -1.41
CA LEU A 319 10.21 -26.98 -0.13
C LEU A 319 11.27 -25.86 -0.11
N LEU A 320 12.42 -26.05 -0.78
CA LEU A 320 13.42 -25.00 -0.98
C LEU A 320 12.84 -23.82 -1.76
N GLY A 321 12.16 -24.09 -2.89
CA GLY A 321 11.47 -23.08 -3.68
C GLY A 321 10.47 -22.28 -2.85
N ARG A 322 9.70 -22.95 -1.98
CA ARG A 322 8.79 -22.28 -1.03
C ARG A 322 9.54 -21.39 -0.03
N VAL A 323 10.65 -21.84 0.54
CA VAL A 323 11.45 -21.01 1.45
C VAL A 323 11.92 -19.74 0.75
N VAL A 324 12.43 -19.85 -0.48
CA VAL A 324 12.88 -18.69 -1.28
C VAL A 324 11.72 -17.74 -1.55
N ASN A 325 10.55 -18.26 -1.90
CA ASN A 325 9.35 -17.50 -2.16
C ASN A 325 8.88 -16.74 -0.92
N GLU A 326 8.69 -17.43 0.22
CA GLU A 326 8.27 -16.82 1.48
C GLU A 326 9.28 -15.80 2.00
N PHE A 327 10.59 -16.10 1.87
CA PHE A 327 11.64 -15.15 2.21
C PHE A 327 11.60 -13.90 1.32
N ALA A 328 11.39 -14.07 0.01
CA ALA A 328 11.28 -12.93 -0.92
C ALA A 328 10.09 -12.04 -0.59
N ARG A 329 8.91 -12.62 -0.29
CA ARG A 329 7.72 -11.88 0.16
C ARG A 329 7.97 -11.14 1.47
N TYR A 330 8.49 -11.82 2.48
CA TYR A 330 8.84 -11.22 3.77
C TYR A 330 9.81 -10.04 3.59
N ARG A 331 10.85 -10.24 2.78
CA ARG A 331 11.84 -9.19 2.49
C ARG A 331 11.23 -8.00 1.76
N ALA A 332 10.33 -8.25 0.82
CA ALA A 332 9.61 -7.20 0.09
C ALA A 332 8.70 -6.40 1.04
N ALA A 333 7.85 -7.08 1.81
CA ALA A 333 6.97 -6.45 2.80
C ALA A 333 7.77 -5.62 3.83
N LYS A 334 8.87 -6.17 4.36
CA LYS A 334 9.75 -5.43 5.29
C LYS A 334 10.35 -4.17 4.68
N SER A 335 10.59 -4.15 3.37
CA SER A 335 11.20 -3.00 2.69
C SER A 335 10.26 -1.82 2.51
N VAL A 336 8.96 -2.03 2.65
CA VAL A 336 7.89 -1.02 2.47
C VAL A 336 7.39 -0.48 3.81
N SER A 337 7.77 -1.10 4.94
CA SER A 337 7.31 -0.70 6.27
C SER A 337 7.86 0.66 6.71
N PHE A 338 6.99 1.67 6.76
CA PHE A 338 7.30 3.02 7.26
C PHE A 338 7.28 3.11 8.79
N ARG A 339 6.56 2.21 9.48
CA ARG A 339 6.49 2.22 10.96
C ARG A 339 7.85 2.01 11.65
N SER A 340 8.82 1.42 10.95
CA SER A 340 10.20 1.29 11.48
C SER A 340 10.94 2.63 11.61
N LEU A 341 10.36 3.72 11.14
CA LEU A 341 10.89 5.08 11.25
C LEU A 341 10.46 5.79 12.54
N GLN A 342 9.49 5.26 13.25
CA GLN A 342 9.01 5.82 14.50
C GLN A 342 10.04 5.61 15.61
N ALA A 343 10.24 6.62 16.45
CA ALA A 343 11.08 6.51 17.64
C ALA A 343 10.27 5.88 18.78
N ASP A 344 10.90 4.98 19.53
CA ASP A 344 10.24 4.26 20.62
C ASP A 344 10.22 5.07 21.94
N GLU A 345 11.16 6.02 22.12
CA GLU A 345 11.32 6.82 23.32
C GLU A 345 11.19 8.32 23.04
N ALA A 346 10.67 9.06 23.99
CA ALA A 346 10.54 10.50 23.97
C ALA A 346 11.16 11.17 25.22
N LEU A 347 11.81 12.31 25.03
CA LEU A 347 12.30 13.15 26.11
C LEU A 347 11.22 14.18 26.49
N LEU A 348 10.37 13.83 27.43
CA LEU A 348 9.30 14.70 27.93
C LEU A 348 9.89 15.88 28.71
N VAL A 349 9.47 17.10 28.37
CA VAL A 349 9.82 18.33 29.11
C VAL A 349 8.87 18.51 30.29
N LEU A 350 9.40 18.68 31.50
CA LEU A 350 8.59 18.85 32.70
C LEU A 350 7.89 20.23 32.77
N PRO A 351 6.74 20.37 33.49
CA PRO A 351 5.84 21.54 33.38
C PRO A 351 6.41 22.90 33.73
N ASN A 352 7.59 22.98 34.35
CA ASN A 352 8.21 24.26 34.77
C ASN A 352 9.16 24.85 33.70
N PHE A 353 8.83 24.64 32.44
CA PHE A 353 9.62 25.16 31.33
C PHE A 353 9.44 26.67 31.14
N HIS A 354 10.41 27.47 31.57
CA HIS A 354 10.52 28.90 31.27
C HIS A 354 11.57 29.11 30.16
N GLN A 355 11.22 28.80 28.91
CA GLN A 355 11.99 29.05 27.67
C GLN A 355 13.54 28.97 27.82
N SER A 356 14.04 28.05 28.65
CA SER A 356 15.49 27.85 28.84
C SER A 356 16.03 26.83 27.84
N ALA A 357 17.27 26.97 27.43
CA ALA A 357 17.92 26.11 26.46
C ALA A 357 18.06 24.65 26.92
N ASP A 358 18.06 24.39 28.22
CA ASP A 358 18.19 23.02 28.77
C ASP A 358 17.16 22.75 29.88
N PRO A 359 15.89 22.44 29.51
CA PRO A 359 14.85 22.10 30.48
C PRO A 359 15.10 20.72 31.10
N MET A 360 14.62 20.53 32.32
CA MET A 360 14.56 19.20 32.92
C MET A 360 13.69 18.27 32.07
N THR A 361 14.23 17.12 31.67
CA THR A 361 13.56 16.14 30.84
C THR A 361 13.46 14.77 31.52
N ARG A 362 12.39 14.04 31.21
CA ARG A 362 12.20 12.64 31.63
C ARG A 362 12.05 11.78 30.37
N THR A 363 12.83 10.71 30.27
CA THR A 363 12.63 9.71 29.19
C THR A 363 11.38 8.90 29.48
N ILE A 364 10.49 8.84 28.51
CA ILE A 364 9.27 8.04 28.54
C ILE A 364 9.12 7.26 27.22
N ASP A 365 8.32 6.18 27.25
CA ASP A 365 7.89 5.54 26.02
C ASP A 365 7.06 6.53 25.18
N ALA A 366 7.34 6.60 23.88
CA ALA A 366 6.65 7.53 22.98
C ALA A 366 5.14 7.40 23.02
N ARG A 367 4.61 6.20 23.22
CA ARG A 367 3.16 5.91 23.30
C ARG A 367 2.46 6.58 24.48
N LEU A 368 3.22 7.03 25.48
CA LEU A 368 2.71 7.75 26.66
C LEU A 368 2.66 9.27 26.49
N LEU A 369 3.04 9.81 25.34
CA LEU A 369 2.85 11.23 25.02
C LEU A 369 1.36 11.55 24.90
N GLN A 370 0.96 12.71 25.44
CA GLN A 370 -0.43 13.18 25.45
C GLN A 370 -0.55 14.64 24.99
N TYR A 371 -1.75 15.06 24.61
CA TYR A 371 -2.00 16.45 24.20
C TYR A 371 -1.62 17.43 25.32
N GLY A 372 -0.94 18.52 24.93
CA GLY A 372 -0.39 19.52 25.83
C GLY A 372 1.08 19.30 26.20
N ASP A 373 1.63 18.13 25.93
CA ASP A 373 3.04 17.83 26.21
C ASP A 373 4.01 18.62 25.31
N HIS A 374 5.18 18.91 25.87
CA HIS A 374 6.34 19.39 25.16
C HIS A 374 7.45 18.33 25.23
N PHE A 375 8.13 18.08 24.13
CA PHE A 375 9.24 17.12 24.10
C PHE A 375 10.49 17.72 23.47
N LYS A 376 11.64 17.31 23.98
CA LYS A 376 12.96 17.74 23.52
C LYS A 376 13.45 16.79 22.44
N ILE A 377 13.95 17.35 21.35
CA ILE A 377 14.63 16.61 20.27
C ILE A 377 16.12 16.96 20.38
N ALA A 378 16.93 15.95 20.69
CA ALA A 378 18.37 16.10 20.79
C ALA A 378 19.03 16.18 19.38
N PRO A 379 20.25 16.70 19.26
CA PRO A 379 21.01 16.66 18.02
C PRO A 379 21.13 15.21 17.48
N HIS A 380 20.99 15.06 16.17
CA HIS A 380 21.13 13.79 15.46
C HIS A 380 20.17 12.69 15.92
N THR A 381 19.02 13.07 16.51
CA THR A 381 17.95 12.13 16.88
C THR A 381 16.74 12.28 15.96
N ARG A 382 15.91 11.24 15.94
CA ARG A 382 14.64 11.27 15.18
C ARG A 382 13.57 12.04 15.92
N VAL A 383 12.75 12.76 15.16
CA VAL A 383 11.53 13.39 15.65
C VAL A 383 10.52 12.31 16.03
N VAL A 384 10.04 12.32 17.27
CA VAL A 384 9.19 11.27 17.84
C VAL A 384 7.78 11.32 17.26
N THR A 385 7.18 12.52 17.21
CA THR A 385 5.83 12.75 16.69
C THR A 385 5.71 14.15 16.09
N ASP A 386 4.61 14.42 15.39
CA ASP A 386 4.37 15.71 14.76
C ASP A 386 4.19 16.81 15.81
N GLY A 387 4.78 17.96 15.54
CA GLY A 387 4.67 19.09 16.45
C GLY A 387 5.10 20.42 15.84
N VAL A 388 5.06 21.46 16.67
CA VAL A 388 5.51 22.82 16.33
C VAL A 388 6.65 23.22 17.25
N ILE A 389 7.74 23.75 16.69
CA ILE A 389 8.91 24.18 17.45
C ILE A 389 8.52 25.39 18.30
N VAL A 390 8.73 25.29 19.61
CA VAL A 390 8.52 26.38 20.58
C VAL A 390 9.85 27.05 20.94
N TYR A 391 10.95 26.30 20.91
CA TYR A 391 12.28 26.82 21.22
C TYR A 391 13.36 26.11 20.39
N GLY A 392 14.35 26.87 19.94
CA GLY A 392 15.49 26.34 19.19
C GLY A 392 15.34 26.47 17.68
N GLY A 393 16.40 26.11 16.98
CA GLY A 393 16.47 26.05 15.52
C GLY A 393 17.47 24.98 15.09
N SER A 394 17.18 24.30 14.01
CA SER A 394 18.03 23.24 13.46
C SER A 394 17.73 23.00 11.99
N GLU A 395 18.62 22.30 11.32
CA GLU A 395 18.36 21.74 10.00
C GLU A 395 17.76 20.34 10.18
N ILE A 396 16.63 20.06 9.53
CA ILE A 396 15.96 18.77 9.62
C ILE A 396 16.00 18.06 8.27
N ASP A 397 16.51 16.84 8.28
CA ASP A 397 16.45 15.94 7.11
C ASP A 397 15.06 15.31 7.03
N GLU A 398 14.28 15.82 6.07
CA GLU A 398 12.92 15.34 5.76
C GLU A 398 12.91 14.32 4.60
N SER A 399 14.08 13.84 4.16
CA SER A 399 14.23 12.95 2.99
C SER A 399 13.38 11.69 3.06
N MET A 400 13.07 11.21 4.26
CA MET A 400 12.23 10.03 4.49
C MET A 400 10.75 10.27 4.13
N ILE A 401 10.30 11.52 4.14
CA ILE A 401 8.91 11.90 3.82
C ILE A 401 8.85 12.57 2.46
N THR A 402 9.80 13.47 2.17
CA THR A 402 9.80 14.31 0.96
C THR A 402 10.65 13.72 -0.17
N GLY A 403 11.57 12.80 0.13
CA GLY A 403 12.54 12.27 -0.83
C GLY A 403 13.68 13.25 -1.15
N GLU A 404 13.73 14.44 -0.50
CA GLU A 404 14.80 15.42 -0.69
C GLU A 404 15.98 15.13 0.23
N SER A 405 17.18 15.11 -0.32
CA SER A 405 18.41 14.86 0.44
C SER A 405 18.98 16.13 1.11
N ILE A 406 18.38 17.30 0.82
CA ILE A 406 18.86 18.58 1.38
C ILE A 406 18.08 18.85 2.67
N PRO A 407 18.78 19.00 3.82
CA PRO A 407 18.14 19.36 5.07
C PRO A 407 17.45 20.73 4.98
N VAL A 408 16.30 20.85 5.64
CA VAL A 408 15.49 22.08 5.67
C VAL A 408 15.72 22.81 6.98
N ALA A 409 16.11 24.08 6.93
CA ALA A 409 16.24 24.90 8.13
C ALA A 409 14.86 25.17 8.75
N LYS A 410 14.71 24.84 10.04
CA LYS A 410 13.47 25.02 10.83
C LYS A 410 13.79 25.84 12.09
N GLY A 411 12.94 26.80 12.36
CA GLY A 411 13.00 27.66 13.55
C GLY A 411 11.67 27.63 14.33
N VAL A 412 11.58 28.53 15.31
CA VAL A 412 10.35 28.69 16.13
C VAL A 412 9.12 28.87 15.23
N HIS A 413 8.00 28.25 15.60
CA HIS A 413 6.73 28.16 14.86
C HIS A 413 6.77 27.28 13.58
N SER A 414 7.90 26.69 13.23
CA SER A 414 7.98 25.71 12.13
C SER A 414 7.40 24.36 12.56
N LYS A 415 6.72 23.68 11.64
CA LYS A 415 6.23 22.31 11.86
C LYS A 415 7.36 21.31 11.64
N VAL A 416 7.39 20.29 12.50
CA VAL A 416 8.26 19.11 12.38
C VAL A 416 7.41 17.85 12.27
N PHE A 417 7.89 16.87 11.54
CA PHE A 417 7.18 15.64 11.26
C PHE A 417 7.87 14.43 11.89
N ALA A 418 7.08 13.49 12.38
CA ALA A 418 7.58 12.24 12.95
C ALA A 418 8.52 11.51 11.96
N GLY A 419 9.54 10.84 12.50
CA GLY A 419 10.47 10.03 11.71
C GLY A 419 11.56 10.79 10.96
N THR A 420 11.46 12.14 10.86
CA THR A 420 12.52 12.98 10.28
C THR A 420 13.74 13.04 11.19
N MET A 421 14.91 13.33 10.65
CA MET A 421 16.17 13.35 11.40
C MET A 421 16.57 14.79 11.71
N ASN A 422 16.75 15.08 13.00
CA ASN A 422 17.25 16.38 13.44
C ASN A 422 18.75 16.53 13.13
N GLY A 423 19.19 17.73 12.77
CA GLY A 423 20.60 18.09 12.59
C GLY A 423 21.33 18.39 13.90
N GLY A 424 22.19 19.39 13.90
CA GLY A 424 23.06 19.72 15.04
C GLY A 424 22.39 20.54 16.16
N GLY A 425 21.16 21.05 15.97
CA GLY A 425 20.48 21.90 16.95
C GLY A 425 19.62 21.11 17.95
N THR A 426 19.38 21.70 19.12
CA THR A 426 18.39 21.18 20.08
C THR A 426 17.07 21.89 19.87
N LEU A 427 15.98 21.13 19.79
CA LEU A 427 14.62 21.65 19.59
C LEU A 427 13.72 21.25 20.75
N ILE A 428 12.85 22.19 21.16
CA ILE A 428 11.72 21.88 22.04
C ILE A 428 10.45 22.08 21.22
N VAL A 429 9.65 21.02 21.19
CA VAL A 429 8.51 20.91 20.29
C VAL A 429 7.24 20.69 21.11
N LYS A 430 6.19 21.46 20.81
CA LYS A 430 4.84 21.25 21.32
C LYS A 430 4.16 20.21 20.45
N LEU A 431 3.64 19.16 21.05
CA LEU A 431 2.94 18.09 20.38
C LEU A 431 1.67 18.60 19.67
N THR A 432 1.48 18.22 18.41
CA THR A 432 0.27 18.52 17.61
C THR A 432 -0.51 17.28 17.20
N ALA A 433 0.15 16.11 17.13
CA ALA A 433 -0.50 14.84 16.87
C ALA A 433 0.10 13.76 17.79
N LEU A 434 -0.75 12.87 18.28
CA LEU A 434 -0.31 11.73 19.09
C LEU A 434 0.54 10.77 18.26
N PRO A 435 1.44 9.98 18.87
CA PRO A 435 2.34 9.08 18.14
C PRO A 435 1.65 8.11 17.20
N HIS A 436 0.42 7.68 17.51
CA HIS A 436 -0.38 6.80 16.67
C HIS A 436 -1.13 7.53 15.53
N GLU A 437 -1.31 8.86 15.63
CA GLU A 437 -2.00 9.70 14.64
C GLU A 437 -1.05 10.58 13.82
N ASN A 438 0.25 10.43 14.03
CA ASN A 438 1.26 11.24 13.37
C ASN A 438 1.36 10.97 11.86
N SER A 439 2.07 11.83 11.16
CA SER A 439 2.22 11.76 9.69
C SER A 439 2.76 10.41 9.22
N VAL A 440 3.72 9.80 9.93
CA VAL A 440 4.29 8.49 9.58
C VAL A 440 3.24 7.39 9.66
N ASN A 441 2.45 7.35 10.73
CA ASN A 441 1.40 6.34 10.88
C ASN A 441 0.24 6.54 9.89
N ARG A 442 -0.10 7.79 9.57
CA ARG A 442 -1.08 8.08 8.49
C ARG A 442 -0.57 7.61 7.13
N ILE A 443 0.70 7.85 6.81
CA ILE A 443 1.32 7.35 5.58
C ILE A 443 1.32 5.82 5.58
N ALA A 444 1.73 5.18 6.68
CA ALA A 444 1.73 3.73 6.81
C ALA A 444 0.34 3.13 6.60
N ALA A 445 -0.70 3.71 7.20
CA ALA A 445 -2.09 3.28 7.03
C ALA A 445 -2.57 3.42 5.57
N LEU A 446 -2.26 4.54 4.90
CA LEU A 446 -2.60 4.74 3.49
C LEU A 446 -1.90 3.71 2.58
N VAL A 447 -0.65 3.37 2.87
CA VAL A 447 0.09 2.34 2.13
C VAL A 447 -0.48 0.95 2.41
N GLU A 448 -0.80 0.64 3.67
CA GLU A 448 -1.45 -0.63 4.05
C GLU A 448 -2.83 -0.79 3.40
N ASP A 449 -3.63 0.27 3.32
CA ASP A 449 -4.93 0.26 2.63
C ASP A 449 -4.78 0.06 1.11
N ALA A 450 -3.76 0.68 0.51
CA ALA A 450 -3.47 0.53 -0.91
C ALA A 450 -3.10 -0.91 -1.29
N GLU A 451 -2.43 -1.64 -0.40
CA GLU A 451 -1.99 -3.02 -0.68
C GLU A 451 -3.14 -4.03 -0.76
N LEU A 452 -4.35 -3.65 -0.37
CA LEU A 452 -5.52 -4.54 -0.39
C LEU A 452 -6.19 -4.66 -1.76
N THR A 453 -6.02 -3.67 -2.65
CA THR A 453 -6.69 -3.64 -3.96
C THR A 453 -5.88 -4.41 -5.02
N LYS A 454 -6.57 -5.20 -5.86
CA LYS A 454 -5.94 -6.00 -6.91
C LYS A 454 -5.84 -5.26 -8.25
N PRO A 455 -4.67 -5.23 -8.90
CA PRO A 455 -4.55 -4.81 -10.30
C PRO A 455 -5.35 -5.72 -11.26
N HIS A 456 -5.89 -5.17 -12.33
CA HIS A 456 -6.59 -5.96 -13.36
C HIS A 456 -5.70 -7.05 -13.99
N VAL A 457 -4.42 -6.74 -14.18
CA VAL A 457 -3.43 -7.71 -14.69
C VAL A 457 -3.27 -8.90 -13.75
N GLN A 458 -3.45 -8.73 -12.44
CA GLN A 458 -3.41 -9.84 -11.50
C GLN A 458 -4.60 -10.78 -11.67
N ASN A 459 -5.81 -10.26 -11.91
CA ASN A 459 -6.98 -11.07 -12.20
C ASN A 459 -6.77 -11.94 -13.46
N LEU A 460 -6.12 -11.39 -14.49
CA LEU A 460 -5.75 -12.12 -15.69
C LEU A 460 -4.74 -13.24 -15.36
N ALA A 461 -3.72 -12.95 -14.56
CA ALA A 461 -2.73 -13.93 -14.13
C ALA A 461 -3.36 -15.10 -13.35
N ASP A 462 -4.28 -14.78 -12.45
CA ASP A 462 -4.99 -15.77 -11.63
C ASP A 462 -5.91 -16.66 -12.50
N HIS A 463 -6.57 -16.08 -13.50
CA HIS A 463 -7.38 -16.82 -14.45
C HIS A 463 -6.54 -17.78 -15.32
N ILE A 464 -5.39 -17.31 -15.81
CA ILE A 464 -4.44 -18.14 -16.55
C ILE A 464 -3.92 -19.28 -15.66
N ALA A 465 -3.52 -18.98 -14.43
CA ALA A 465 -3.02 -19.98 -13.47
C ALA A 465 -4.04 -21.05 -13.14
N GLY A 466 -5.33 -20.69 -12.96
CA GLY A 466 -6.42 -21.62 -12.69
C GLY A 466 -6.71 -22.59 -13.84
N GLY A 467 -6.58 -22.12 -15.10
CA GLY A 467 -6.71 -22.96 -16.29
C GLY A 467 -5.49 -23.83 -16.58
N PHE A 468 -4.32 -23.43 -16.09
CA PHE A 468 -3.04 -24.07 -16.39
C PHE A 468 -2.93 -25.49 -15.81
N VAL A 469 -3.39 -25.69 -14.57
CA VAL A 469 -3.30 -26.97 -13.86
C VAL A 469 -4.01 -28.11 -14.58
N PRO A 470 -5.29 -27.98 -14.97
CA PRO A 470 -5.97 -29.07 -15.72
C PRO A 470 -5.34 -29.32 -17.11
N VAL A 471 -4.82 -28.27 -17.77
CA VAL A 471 -4.13 -28.43 -19.06
C VAL A 471 -2.85 -29.25 -18.87
N MET A 472 -2.05 -28.93 -17.83
CA MET A 472 -0.80 -29.67 -17.57
C MET A 472 -1.05 -31.11 -17.10
N ALA A 473 -2.09 -31.33 -16.30
CA ALA A 473 -2.52 -32.69 -15.96
C ALA A 473 -2.86 -33.52 -17.20
N THR A 474 -3.59 -32.91 -18.15
CA THR A 474 -3.93 -33.54 -19.44
C THR A 474 -2.67 -33.83 -20.26
N ILE A 475 -1.73 -32.87 -20.34
CA ILE A 475 -0.45 -33.07 -21.04
C ILE A 475 0.34 -34.22 -20.39
N GLY A 476 0.38 -34.30 -19.05
CA GLY A 476 1.02 -35.42 -18.34
C GLY A 476 0.45 -36.78 -18.72
N VAL A 477 -0.87 -36.88 -18.82
CA VAL A 477 -1.55 -38.11 -19.29
C VAL A 477 -1.20 -38.40 -20.77
N LEU A 478 -1.19 -37.39 -21.64
CA LEU A 478 -0.82 -37.57 -23.04
C LEU A 478 0.63 -37.99 -23.21
N VAL A 479 1.56 -37.44 -22.44
CA VAL A 479 2.98 -37.85 -22.41
C VAL A 479 3.09 -39.30 -21.96
N PHE A 480 2.36 -39.69 -20.91
CA PHE A 480 2.35 -41.07 -20.45
C PHE A 480 1.88 -42.06 -21.56
N LEU A 481 0.71 -41.77 -22.15
CA LEU A 481 0.14 -42.62 -23.21
C LEU A 481 1.02 -42.63 -24.45
N GLY A 482 1.54 -41.48 -24.87
CA GLY A 482 2.42 -41.37 -26.04
C GLY A 482 3.68 -42.20 -25.90
N TRP A 483 4.39 -42.11 -24.76
CA TRP A 483 5.58 -42.89 -24.49
C TRP A 483 5.28 -44.38 -24.29
N LEU A 484 4.17 -44.74 -23.64
CA LEU A 484 3.73 -46.10 -23.48
C LEU A 484 3.51 -46.78 -24.85
N LEU A 485 2.79 -46.12 -25.76
CA LEU A 485 2.53 -46.60 -27.12
C LEU A 485 3.81 -46.66 -27.94
N TRP A 486 4.66 -45.62 -27.87
CA TRP A 486 5.91 -45.53 -28.65
C TRP A 486 6.88 -46.64 -28.26
N GLU A 487 7.15 -46.85 -26.94
CA GLU A 487 8.06 -47.86 -26.44
C GLU A 487 7.54 -49.28 -26.70
N SER A 488 6.23 -49.51 -26.56
CA SER A 488 5.62 -50.81 -26.78
C SER A 488 5.56 -51.21 -28.25
N HIS A 489 5.17 -50.27 -29.16
CA HIS A 489 4.98 -50.57 -30.59
C HIS A 489 6.24 -50.42 -31.42
N HIS A 490 6.99 -49.30 -31.24
CA HIS A 490 8.17 -49.04 -32.09
C HIS A 490 9.44 -49.72 -31.57
N LEU A 491 9.70 -49.69 -30.30
CA LEU A 491 10.90 -50.27 -29.71
C LEU A 491 10.71 -51.71 -29.20
N LYS A 492 9.47 -52.25 -29.36
CA LYS A 492 9.12 -53.63 -28.99
C LYS A 492 9.58 -54.03 -27.55
N ARG A 493 9.66 -53.10 -26.65
CA ARG A 493 10.00 -53.35 -25.24
C ARG A 493 8.85 -53.99 -24.48
N SER A 494 9.18 -54.64 -23.37
CA SER A 494 8.18 -55.19 -22.47
C SER A 494 7.22 -54.09 -22.00
N TYR A 495 5.93 -54.38 -21.90
CA TYR A 495 4.94 -53.41 -21.39
C TYR A 495 5.31 -52.86 -20.01
N LYS A 496 6.04 -53.63 -19.17
CA LYS A 496 6.53 -53.16 -17.87
C LYS A 496 7.55 -52.03 -18.03
N ASP A 497 8.56 -52.21 -18.89
CA ASP A 497 9.66 -51.27 -19.07
C ASP A 497 9.16 -50.03 -19.81
N ALA A 498 8.25 -50.19 -20.79
CA ALA A 498 7.56 -49.09 -21.47
C ALA A 498 6.75 -48.23 -20.49
N ALA A 499 5.98 -48.86 -19.58
CA ALA A 499 5.23 -48.15 -18.55
C ALA A 499 6.10 -47.37 -17.57
N VAL A 500 7.22 -47.96 -17.13
CA VAL A 500 8.17 -47.32 -16.23
C VAL A 500 8.75 -46.06 -16.85
N LYS A 501 9.17 -46.12 -18.12
CA LYS A 501 9.73 -44.97 -18.83
C LYS A 501 8.69 -43.91 -19.10
N ALA A 502 7.48 -44.28 -19.53
CA ALA A 502 6.35 -43.39 -19.72
C ALA A 502 5.98 -42.63 -18.45
N PHE A 503 5.98 -43.34 -17.30
CA PHE A 503 5.71 -42.74 -16.00
C PHE A 503 6.79 -41.73 -15.60
N THR A 504 8.05 -42.04 -15.86
CA THR A 504 9.19 -41.14 -15.56
C THR A 504 9.05 -39.81 -16.29
N PHE A 505 8.71 -39.82 -17.59
CA PHE A 505 8.48 -38.59 -18.37
C PHE A 505 7.21 -37.85 -17.94
N ALA A 506 6.14 -38.57 -17.62
CA ALA A 506 4.91 -37.95 -17.15
C ALA A 506 5.10 -37.24 -15.80
N ILE A 507 5.79 -37.88 -14.84
CA ILE A 507 6.11 -37.27 -13.53
C ILE A 507 7.00 -36.05 -13.73
N ALA A 508 8.08 -36.12 -14.52
CA ALA A 508 8.96 -35.00 -14.80
C ALA A 508 8.19 -33.82 -15.40
N THR A 509 7.29 -34.08 -16.36
CA THR A 509 6.44 -33.07 -16.99
C THR A 509 5.50 -32.41 -15.98
N LEU A 510 4.84 -33.16 -15.13
CA LEU A 510 3.93 -32.64 -14.11
C LEU A 510 4.65 -31.74 -13.09
N VAL A 511 5.83 -32.16 -12.65
CA VAL A 511 6.64 -31.44 -11.65
C VAL A 511 7.13 -30.11 -12.20
N VAL A 512 7.76 -30.12 -13.39
CA VAL A 512 8.34 -28.91 -13.98
C VAL A 512 7.27 -27.86 -14.37
N SER A 513 6.04 -28.33 -14.54
CA SER A 513 4.93 -27.50 -14.99
C SER A 513 4.33 -26.57 -13.91
N CYS A 514 4.98 -26.39 -12.75
CA CYS A 514 4.46 -25.44 -11.76
C CYS A 514 4.43 -24.00 -12.28
N PRO A 515 3.26 -23.31 -12.28
CA PRO A 515 3.17 -21.91 -12.73
C PRO A 515 3.57 -20.90 -11.63
N CYS A 516 4.50 -21.27 -10.74
CA CYS A 516 4.88 -20.48 -9.56
C CYS A 516 5.34 -19.06 -9.91
N ALA A 517 6.05 -18.87 -11.03
CA ALA A 517 6.50 -17.59 -11.51
C ALA A 517 5.34 -16.65 -11.90
N ILE A 518 4.26 -17.18 -12.49
CA ILE A 518 3.09 -16.39 -12.91
C ILE A 518 2.38 -15.80 -11.69
N GLY A 519 2.18 -16.61 -10.65
CA GLY A 519 1.52 -16.16 -9.42
C GLY A 519 2.25 -15.06 -8.66
N LEU A 520 3.59 -14.94 -8.84
CA LEU A 520 4.42 -13.92 -8.19
C LEU A 520 4.69 -12.70 -9.07
N ALA A 521 4.50 -12.81 -10.38
CA ALA A 521 4.90 -11.79 -11.36
C ALA A 521 4.30 -10.41 -11.08
N VAL A 522 3.02 -10.33 -10.72
CA VAL A 522 2.32 -9.07 -10.47
C VAL A 522 2.50 -8.59 -9.02
N PRO A 523 2.17 -9.40 -7.98
CA PRO A 523 2.21 -8.92 -6.59
C PRO A 523 3.58 -8.38 -6.17
N MET A 524 4.67 -9.06 -6.57
CA MET A 524 6.02 -8.64 -6.23
C MET A 524 6.40 -7.30 -6.85
N VAL A 525 6.06 -7.09 -8.12
CA VAL A 525 6.36 -5.82 -8.80
C VAL A 525 5.53 -4.68 -8.21
N VAL A 526 4.24 -4.88 -7.99
CA VAL A 526 3.33 -3.86 -7.43
C VAL A 526 3.77 -3.44 -6.02
N LEU A 527 4.09 -4.42 -5.16
CA LEU A 527 4.57 -4.14 -3.81
C LEU A 527 5.87 -3.33 -3.83
N ILE A 528 6.86 -3.73 -4.64
CA ILE A 528 8.13 -3.02 -4.72
C ILE A 528 7.96 -1.64 -5.36
N ALA A 529 7.14 -1.51 -6.41
CA ALA A 529 6.85 -0.24 -7.06
C ALA A 529 6.14 0.73 -6.11
N GLY A 530 5.13 0.27 -5.36
CA GLY A 530 4.45 1.03 -4.33
C GLY A 530 5.42 1.51 -3.25
N GLY A 531 6.29 0.63 -2.76
CA GLY A 531 7.32 0.98 -1.78
C GLY A 531 8.38 1.95 -2.30
N VAL A 532 8.72 1.88 -3.59
CA VAL A 532 9.61 2.85 -4.24
C VAL A 532 8.89 4.20 -4.37
N ALA A 533 7.65 4.23 -4.86
CA ALA A 533 6.86 5.44 -5.01
C ALA A 533 6.68 6.17 -3.67
N ALA A 534 6.39 5.43 -2.61
CA ALA A 534 6.19 5.98 -1.28
C ALA A 534 7.45 6.66 -0.71
N ARG A 535 8.67 6.24 -1.09
CA ARG A 535 9.93 6.94 -0.74
C ARG A 535 10.05 8.32 -1.38
N PHE A 536 9.33 8.57 -2.47
CA PHE A 536 9.22 9.88 -3.11
C PHE A 536 7.98 10.64 -2.65
N GLY A 537 7.31 10.21 -1.58
CA GLY A 537 6.09 10.82 -1.10
C GLY A 537 4.87 10.59 -2.01
N ILE A 538 4.94 9.60 -2.93
CA ILE A 538 3.86 9.24 -3.86
C ILE A 538 3.17 7.99 -3.32
N ILE A 539 1.95 8.14 -2.81
CA ILE A 539 1.19 7.05 -2.18
C ILE A 539 0.03 6.66 -3.09
N PHE A 540 0.09 5.47 -3.64
CA PHE A 540 -1.04 4.87 -4.35
C PHE A 540 -2.00 4.25 -3.32
N ARG A 541 -3.24 4.69 -3.29
CA ARG A 541 -4.30 4.09 -2.47
C ARG A 541 -4.97 2.90 -3.16
N ASP A 542 -4.81 2.81 -4.47
CA ASP A 542 -5.32 1.72 -5.29
C ASP A 542 -4.24 1.28 -6.29
N PRO A 543 -3.68 0.06 -6.18
CA PRO A 543 -2.71 -0.46 -7.13
C PRO A 543 -3.22 -0.56 -8.57
N GLN A 544 -4.54 -0.66 -8.80
CA GLN A 544 -5.13 -0.62 -10.15
C GLN A 544 -4.82 0.70 -10.84
N LYS A 545 -4.72 1.77 -10.06
CA LYS A 545 -4.43 3.11 -10.56
C LYS A 545 -2.98 3.26 -11.03
N MET A 546 -2.04 2.46 -10.49
CA MET A 546 -0.69 2.36 -11.04
C MET A 546 -0.71 1.79 -12.46
N GLU A 547 -1.58 0.81 -12.72
CA GLU A 547 -1.78 0.28 -14.07
C GLU A 547 -2.42 1.32 -15.00
N SER A 548 -3.43 2.06 -14.54
CA SER A 548 -4.10 3.11 -15.31
C SER A 548 -3.16 4.30 -15.59
N ALA A 549 -2.32 4.68 -14.60
CA ALA A 549 -1.41 5.82 -14.71
C ALA A 549 -0.38 5.65 -15.84
N ARG A 550 0.05 4.41 -16.17
CA ARG A 550 0.96 4.17 -17.29
C ARG A 550 0.42 4.61 -18.65
N SER A 551 -0.90 4.58 -18.81
CA SER A 551 -1.60 4.83 -20.09
C SER A 551 -2.28 6.19 -20.16
N VAL A 552 -1.92 7.11 -19.26
CA VAL A 552 -2.46 8.47 -19.23
C VAL A 552 -2.17 9.18 -20.56
N THR A 553 -3.23 9.72 -21.15
CA THR A 553 -3.21 10.49 -22.40
C THR A 553 -3.49 11.96 -22.16
N ASP A 554 -4.30 12.28 -21.16
CA ASP A 554 -4.74 13.62 -20.85
C ASP A 554 -4.57 13.88 -19.35
N VAL A 555 -3.92 15.00 -18.97
CA VAL A 555 -3.75 15.44 -17.58
C VAL A 555 -4.48 16.75 -17.38
N ILE A 556 -5.42 16.78 -16.46
CA ILE A 556 -6.19 17.97 -16.09
C ILE A 556 -5.65 18.48 -14.77
N PHE A 557 -5.24 19.72 -14.73
CA PHE A 557 -4.80 20.40 -13.53
C PHE A 557 -5.89 21.36 -13.04
N ASP A 558 -6.14 21.37 -11.75
CA ASP A 558 -6.72 22.55 -11.12
C ASP A 558 -5.70 23.69 -11.15
N LYS A 559 -6.16 24.95 -11.21
CA LYS A 559 -5.25 26.10 -11.22
C LYS A 559 -4.73 26.40 -9.83
N THR A 560 -5.65 26.70 -8.91
CA THR A 560 -5.33 27.28 -7.60
C THR A 560 -4.76 26.25 -6.65
N GLY A 561 -3.60 26.54 -6.02
CA GLY A 561 -2.94 25.59 -5.10
C GLY A 561 -2.27 24.39 -5.77
N THR A 562 -2.59 24.09 -7.03
CA THR A 562 -2.02 23.01 -7.84
C THR A 562 -0.95 23.52 -8.79
N LEU A 563 -1.29 24.18 -9.88
CA LEU A 563 -0.32 24.83 -10.80
C LEU A 563 0.27 26.09 -10.21
N THR A 564 -0.45 26.74 -9.31
CA THR A 564 -0.04 27.96 -8.62
C THR A 564 0.27 27.66 -7.15
N CYS A 565 0.89 28.62 -6.48
CA CYS A 565 1.27 28.45 -5.07
C CYS A 565 0.08 28.53 -4.11
N GLY A 566 -1.09 28.99 -4.55
CA GLY A 566 -2.25 29.26 -3.70
C GLY A 566 -2.06 30.46 -2.78
N VAL A 567 -1.02 31.25 -3.04
CA VAL A 567 -0.66 32.43 -2.24
C VAL A 567 -0.72 33.66 -3.10
N LEU A 568 -1.70 34.51 -2.81
CA LEU A 568 -1.83 35.78 -3.49
C LEU A 568 -0.67 36.73 -3.15
N THR A 569 -0.09 37.33 -4.18
CA THR A 569 0.99 38.33 -4.04
C THR A 569 0.57 39.62 -4.73
N VAL A 570 0.88 40.74 -4.10
CA VAL A 570 0.64 42.07 -4.68
C VAL A 570 1.60 42.28 -5.84
N VAL A 571 1.08 42.54 -7.03
CA VAL A 571 1.86 42.82 -8.25
C VAL A 571 1.80 44.25 -8.68
N GLY A 572 0.89 45.04 -8.09
CA GLY A 572 0.79 46.44 -8.34
C GLY A 572 -0.05 47.13 -7.26
N VAL A 573 0.31 48.38 -6.91
CA VAL A 573 -0.42 49.20 -5.97
C VAL A 573 -0.62 50.55 -6.65
N GLU A 574 -1.85 51.01 -6.66
CA GLU A 574 -2.23 52.35 -7.12
C GLU A 574 -2.80 53.09 -5.92
N LEU A 575 -2.19 54.23 -5.56
CA LEU A 575 -2.62 55.07 -4.47
C LEU A 575 -3.37 56.25 -5.05
N HIS A 576 -4.49 56.59 -4.44
CA HIS A 576 -5.41 57.67 -4.92
C HIS A 576 -5.81 58.59 -3.76
N GLY A 577 -6.18 59.82 -4.09
CA GLY A 577 -6.80 60.76 -3.17
C GLY A 577 -5.97 61.28 -2.00
N THR A 578 -6.67 61.89 -1.06
CA THR A 578 -6.05 62.63 0.06
C THR A 578 -5.42 61.73 1.13
N TYR A 579 -5.86 60.48 1.24
CA TYR A 579 -5.43 59.55 2.30
C TYR A 579 -4.35 58.55 1.84
N ALA A 580 -3.81 58.72 0.63
CA ALA A 580 -2.82 57.82 0.01
C ALA A 580 -1.64 57.48 0.92
N THR A 581 -1.13 58.43 1.69
CA THR A 581 0.03 58.25 2.57
C THR A 581 -0.30 57.47 3.86
N LYS A 582 -1.55 57.46 4.32
CA LYS A 582 -1.99 56.82 5.56
C LYS A 582 -2.61 55.43 5.35
N VAL A 583 -2.95 55.07 4.12
CA VAL A 583 -3.63 53.82 3.79
C VAL A 583 -2.85 52.58 4.26
N HIS A 584 -1.55 52.58 4.14
CA HIS A 584 -0.69 51.45 4.56
C HIS A 584 -0.81 51.20 6.07
N GLY A 585 -0.73 52.25 6.90
CA GLY A 585 -0.88 52.15 8.36
C GLY A 585 -2.26 51.72 8.80
N ILE A 586 -3.33 52.20 8.11
CA ILE A 586 -4.72 51.81 8.33
C ILE A 586 -4.91 50.32 8.01
N LEU A 587 -4.40 49.84 6.87
CA LEU A 587 -4.56 48.45 6.43
C LEU A 587 -3.84 47.47 7.33
N LEU A 588 -2.67 47.83 7.89
CA LEU A 588 -1.96 46.99 8.86
C LEU A 588 -2.84 46.68 10.08
N SER A 589 -3.59 47.68 10.56
CA SER A 589 -4.50 47.52 11.69
C SER A 589 -5.81 46.83 11.29
N LEU A 590 -6.43 47.24 10.19
CA LEU A 590 -7.73 46.72 9.72
C LEU A 590 -7.69 45.23 9.34
N LEU A 591 -6.60 44.77 8.75
CA LEU A 591 -6.48 43.39 8.21
C LEU A 591 -5.76 42.42 9.15
N GLN A 592 -5.18 42.90 10.26
CA GLN A 592 -4.29 42.10 11.12
C GLN A 592 -4.92 40.77 11.57
N ASP A 593 -6.17 40.78 11.96
CA ASP A 593 -6.89 39.61 12.51
C ASP A 593 -7.80 38.93 11.46
N ILE A 594 -7.74 39.36 10.21
CA ILE A 594 -8.59 38.82 9.13
C ILE A 594 -7.91 37.64 8.45
N GLN A 595 -8.44 36.44 8.68
CA GLN A 595 -7.98 35.21 8.03
C GLN A 595 -8.60 35.08 6.61
N HIS A 596 -8.11 35.89 5.67
CA HIS A 596 -8.53 35.80 4.26
C HIS A 596 -7.28 35.89 3.34
N PRO A 597 -7.17 35.07 2.26
CA PRO A 597 -6.01 35.05 1.38
C PRO A 597 -5.61 36.42 0.79
N VAL A 598 -6.59 37.26 0.47
CA VAL A 598 -6.35 38.63 -0.03
C VAL A 598 -5.74 39.51 1.08
N ALA A 599 -6.30 39.44 2.29
CA ALA A 599 -5.80 40.20 3.45
C ALA A 599 -4.36 39.79 3.78
N GLU A 600 -4.07 38.46 3.85
CA GLU A 600 -2.74 37.95 4.07
C GLU A 600 -1.75 38.38 2.98
N GLY A 601 -2.17 38.39 1.72
CA GLY A 601 -1.35 38.83 0.59
C GLY A 601 -0.92 40.29 0.73
N VAL A 602 -1.87 41.18 1.08
CA VAL A 602 -1.61 42.60 1.31
C VAL A 602 -0.77 42.83 2.55
N LEU A 603 -1.07 42.16 3.69
CA LEU A 603 -0.26 42.28 4.91
C LEU A 603 1.18 41.81 4.69
N ARG A 604 1.40 40.75 3.93
CA ARG A 604 2.76 40.27 3.60
C ARG A 604 3.50 41.27 2.74
N TYR A 605 2.85 41.90 1.80
CA TYR A 605 3.42 42.99 1.00
C TYR A 605 3.83 44.17 1.88
N LEU A 606 2.91 44.69 2.72
CA LEU A 606 3.15 45.83 3.58
C LEU A 606 4.28 45.57 4.60
N ARG A 607 4.40 44.35 5.15
CA ARG A 607 5.47 43.97 6.08
C ARG A 607 6.84 43.79 5.41
N LYS A 608 6.88 43.53 4.10
CA LYS A 608 8.10 43.29 3.32
C LYS A 608 8.67 44.58 2.69
N GLU A 609 7.91 45.63 2.62
CA GLU A 609 8.34 46.88 2.03
C GLU A 609 9.52 47.44 2.84
N ALA A 610 10.54 47.98 2.14
CA ALA A 610 11.78 48.45 2.78
C ALA A 610 11.57 49.54 3.84
N ASP A 611 10.49 50.26 3.74
CA ASP A 611 10.09 51.36 4.60
C ASP A 611 9.06 51.00 5.68
N PHE A 612 8.88 49.69 5.97
CA PHE A 612 7.92 49.23 6.99
C PHE A 612 8.10 49.94 8.36
N HIS A 613 9.35 50.21 8.75
CA HIS A 613 9.66 50.90 10.00
C HIS A 613 9.24 52.39 10.02
N LEU A 614 8.91 52.96 8.87
CA LEU A 614 8.47 54.37 8.71
C LEU A 614 6.96 54.47 8.58
N ILE A 615 6.23 53.35 8.49
CA ILE A 615 4.76 53.38 8.39
C ILE A 615 4.16 53.62 9.76
N GLU A 616 3.49 54.77 9.89
CA GLU A 616 2.72 55.13 11.08
C GLU A 616 1.45 54.27 11.14
N ILE A 617 1.40 53.36 12.13
CA ILE A 617 0.24 52.46 12.33
C ILE A 617 -0.90 53.30 12.88
N VAL A 618 -2.05 53.27 12.18
CA VAL A 618 -3.30 53.96 12.57
C VAL A 618 -4.22 52.91 13.21
N SER A 619 -4.60 53.14 14.47
CA SER A 619 -5.52 52.24 15.18
C SER A 619 -6.92 52.29 14.55
N VAL A 620 -7.45 51.10 14.25
CA VAL A 620 -8.80 50.90 13.70
C VAL A 620 -9.62 50.07 14.67
N VAL A 621 -10.84 50.55 15.00
CA VAL A 621 -11.79 49.93 15.90
C VAL A 621 -13.06 49.53 15.17
N ASP A 622 -13.96 48.77 15.84
CA ASP A 622 -15.25 48.31 15.29
C ASP A 622 -15.10 47.52 13.98
N ILE A 623 -14.05 46.72 13.88
CA ILE A 623 -13.75 45.94 12.67
C ILE A 623 -14.84 44.91 12.44
N THR A 624 -15.51 44.97 11.30
CA THR A 624 -16.58 44.05 10.91
C THR A 624 -16.28 43.45 9.54
N SER A 625 -16.29 42.13 9.44
CA SER A 625 -16.13 41.41 8.17
C SER A 625 -17.48 41.13 7.53
N VAL A 626 -17.65 41.53 6.26
CA VAL A 626 -18.84 41.30 5.44
C VAL A 626 -18.53 40.15 4.48
N PRO A 627 -19.11 38.96 4.70
CA PRO A 627 -18.81 37.79 3.88
C PRO A 627 -19.01 38.01 2.39
N GLY A 628 -18.02 37.68 1.57
CA GLY A 628 -18.05 37.82 0.11
C GLY A 628 -17.85 39.24 -0.41
N SER A 629 -17.73 40.26 0.46
CA SER A 629 -17.64 41.68 0.08
C SER A 629 -16.33 42.32 0.53
N GLY A 630 -16.05 42.33 1.83
CA GLY A 630 -14.84 42.94 2.38
C GLY A 630 -14.88 43.14 3.89
N VAL A 631 -14.13 44.13 4.35
CA VAL A 631 -13.97 44.49 5.77
C VAL A 631 -14.17 45.96 5.93
N PHE A 632 -14.84 46.36 6.98
CA PHE A 632 -15.04 47.74 7.33
C PHE A 632 -14.61 48.00 8.79
N GLY A 633 -14.14 49.23 9.06
CA GLY A 633 -13.76 49.65 10.39
C GLY A 633 -13.71 51.17 10.50
N ILE A 634 -13.51 51.68 11.72
CA ILE A 634 -13.46 53.14 12.00
C ILE A 634 -12.11 53.48 12.61
N CYS A 635 -11.39 54.44 12.04
CA CYS A 635 -10.14 54.94 12.62
C CYS A 635 -10.41 55.60 13.98
N GLU A 636 -9.72 55.17 15.05
CA GLU A 636 -9.96 55.60 16.43
C GLU A 636 -9.76 57.09 16.65
N GLN A 637 -8.71 57.66 16.08
CA GLN A 637 -8.33 59.06 16.29
C GLN A 637 -9.11 60.01 15.39
N SER A 638 -9.31 59.68 14.12
CA SER A 638 -9.90 60.55 13.12
C SER A 638 -11.39 60.33 12.90
N ARG A 639 -11.97 59.25 13.47
CA ARG A 639 -13.38 58.84 13.29
C ARG A 639 -13.78 58.59 11.84
N LEU A 640 -12.79 58.46 10.93
CA LEU A 640 -13.03 58.16 9.51
C LEU A 640 -13.43 56.70 9.30
N GLU A 641 -14.43 56.50 8.46
CA GLU A 641 -14.87 55.18 8.03
C GLU A 641 -13.93 54.65 6.95
N VAL A 642 -13.46 53.44 7.14
CA VAL A 642 -12.59 52.74 6.19
C VAL A 642 -13.24 51.41 5.76
N ARG A 643 -13.26 51.20 4.44
CA ARG A 643 -13.73 49.96 3.83
C ARG A 643 -12.65 49.39 2.93
N ALA A 644 -12.36 48.10 3.05
CA ALA A 644 -11.43 47.37 2.18
C ALA A 644 -12.15 46.14 1.60
N GLY A 645 -12.29 46.06 0.29
CA GLY A 645 -13.02 44.92 -0.29
C GLY A 645 -13.06 44.89 -1.81
N HIS A 646 -14.01 44.10 -2.34
CA HIS A 646 -14.23 43.97 -3.79
C HIS A 646 -14.73 45.28 -4.41
N PRO A 647 -14.27 45.68 -5.64
CA PRO A 647 -14.66 46.92 -6.28
C PRO A 647 -16.18 47.15 -6.35
N SER A 648 -16.96 46.11 -6.68
CA SER A 648 -18.42 46.20 -6.79
C SER A 648 -19.13 46.56 -5.48
N TRP A 649 -18.57 46.14 -4.31
CA TRP A 649 -19.11 46.47 -3.00
C TRP A 649 -18.83 47.91 -2.60
N LEU A 650 -17.76 48.47 -3.13
CA LEU A 650 -17.34 49.84 -2.85
C LEU A 650 -17.85 50.83 -3.90
N ASN A 651 -18.67 50.38 -4.88
CA ASN A 651 -19.14 51.17 -6.02
C ASN A 651 -18.00 51.82 -6.83
N VAL A 652 -16.86 51.10 -6.93
CA VAL A 652 -15.70 51.55 -7.70
C VAL A 652 -15.73 50.84 -9.05
N ASP A 653 -15.72 51.58 -10.15
CA ASP A 653 -15.76 51.05 -11.51
C ASP A 653 -14.32 50.78 -11.99
N ILE A 654 -13.74 49.74 -11.47
CA ILE A 654 -12.43 49.19 -11.90
C ILE A 654 -12.64 47.72 -12.16
N ASP A 655 -12.43 47.27 -13.39
CA ASP A 655 -12.42 45.87 -13.76
C ASP A 655 -11.06 45.49 -14.37
N ASP A 656 -10.30 44.61 -13.69
CA ASP A 656 -9.16 43.96 -14.26
C ASP A 656 -9.38 42.44 -14.14
N SER A 657 -9.91 41.85 -15.19
CA SER A 657 -10.23 40.41 -15.23
C SER A 657 -9.01 39.49 -15.07
N ARG A 658 -7.78 40.01 -15.05
CA ARG A 658 -6.52 39.28 -14.90
C ARG A 658 -5.99 39.26 -13.48
N CYS A 659 -6.51 40.12 -12.57
CA CYS A 659 -6.07 40.29 -11.20
C CYS A 659 -7.19 40.10 -10.21
N THR A 660 -6.90 39.69 -8.99
CA THR A 660 -7.79 39.85 -7.85
C THR A 660 -7.57 41.27 -7.32
N LEU A 661 -8.63 42.07 -7.23
CA LEU A 661 -8.54 43.42 -6.79
C LEU A 661 -8.99 43.56 -5.33
N LEU A 662 -8.23 44.29 -4.51
CA LEU A 662 -8.65 44.83 -3.23
C LEU A 662 -8.65 46.37 -3.36
N CYS A 663 -9.83 46.97 -3.33
CA CYS A 663 -9.99 48.44 -3.26
C CYS A 663 -10.14 48.85 -1.80
N VAL A 664 -9.62 50.01 -1.48
CA VAL A 664 -9.69 50.61 -0.15
C VAL A 664 -10.30 52.01 -0.29
N THR A 665 -11.40 52.26 0.43
CA THR A 665 -12.03 53.59 0.48
C THR A 665 -11.97 54.12 1.91
N VAL A 666 -11.73 55.45 2.02
CA VAL A 666 -11.82 56.20 3.25
C VAL A 666 -12.88 57.29 3.06
N GLU A 667 -13.92 57.35 3.90
CA GLU A 667 -15.08 58.20 3.75
C GLU A 667 -15.75 58.11 2.36
N GLY A 668 -15.73 56.93 1.75
CA GLY A 668 -16.28 56.70 0.41
C GLY A 668 -15.37 57.15 -0.75
N GLU A 669 -14.23 57.81 -0.48
CA GLU A 669 -13.24 58.17 -1.50
C GLU A 669 -12.25 57.02 -1.71
N LEU A 670 -12.01 56.61 -2.96
CA LEU A 670 -11.01 55.58 -3.29
C LEU A 670 -9.62 56.08 -2.92
N SER A 671 -8.95 55.34 -2.03
CA SER A 671 -7.65 55.73 -1.49
C SER A 671 -6.51 54.81 -1.94
N ALA A 672 -6.83 53.53 -2.22
CA ALA A 672 -5.85 52.61 -2.80
C ALA A 672 -6.53 51.45 -3.55
N THR A 673 -5.80 50.94 -4.56
CA THR A 673 -6.14 49.70 -5.27
C THR A 673 -4.94 48.78 -5.28
N PHE A 674 -5.10 47.56 -4.68
CA PHE A 674 -4.10 46.53 -4.71
C PHE A 674 -4.48 45.48 -5.76
N LYS A 675 -3.54 45.19 -6.68
CA LYS A 675 -3.68 44.16 -7.69
C LYS A 675 -2.91 42.92 -7.22
N LEU A 676 -3.63 41.83 -7.00
CA LEU A 676 -3.03 40.58 -6.49
C LEU A 676 -3.11 39.49 -7.56
N LYS A 677 -2.05 38.68 -7.66
CA LYS A 677 -1.99 37.50 -8.51
C LYS A 677 -1.48 36.29 -7.73
N ASP A 678 -2.02 35.14 -8.05
CA ASP A 678 -1.45 33.85 -7.62
C ASP A 678 -0.35 33.46 -8.60
N ARG A 679 0.85 33.22 -8.07
CA ARG A 679 2.04 32.91 -8.90
C ARG A 679 2.08 31.45 -9.29
N PRO A 680 2.39 31.12 -10.56
CA PRO A 680 2.64 29.75 -10.94
C PRO A 680 3.83 29.16 -10.16
N ARG A 681 3.77 27.88 -9.86
CA ARG A 681 4.91 27.17 -9.24
C ARG A 681 6.10 27.18 -10.20
N HIS A 682 7.30 27.31 -9.66
CA HIS A 682 8.53 27.37 -10.46
C HIS A 682 8.70 26.16 -11.40
N THR A 683 8.26 24.98 -10.96
CA THR A 683 8.37 23.73 -11.74
C THR A 683 7.22 23.50 -12.71
N ALA A 684 6.14 24.32 -12.68
CA ALA A 684 4.94 24.07 -13.46
C ALA A 684 5.21 24.03 -14.98
N ALA A 685 5.94 25.03 -15.50
CA ALA A 685 6.24 25.12 -16.92
C ALA A 685 7.07 23.91 -17.40
N MET A 686 8.09 23.50 -16.63
CA MET A 686 8.90 22.34 -16.92
C MET A 686 8.09 21.04 -16.96
N VAL A 687 7.18 20.83 -15.99
CA VAL A 687 6.33 19.64 -15.95
C VAL A 687 5.39 19.59 -17.15
N ILE A 688 4.76 20.70 -17.51
CA ILE A 688 3.87 20.79 -18.67
C ILE A 688 4.62 20.50 -19.98
N GLU A 689 5.82 21.07 -20.11
CA GLU A 689 6.67 20.82 -21.28
C GLU A 689 7.05 19.33 -21.40
N LYS A 690 7.45 18.68 -20.28
CA LYS A 690 7.80 17.25 -20.27
C LYS A 690 6.60 16.37 -20.60
N LEU A 691 5.40 16.68 -20.07
CA LEU A 691 4.16 15.98 -20.42
C LEU A 691 3.87 16.09 -21.94
N HIS A 692 4.00 17.31 -22.50
CA HIS A 692 3.84 17.50 -23.97
C HIS A 692 4.90 16.73 -24.78
N ALA A 693 6.14 16.68 -24.30
CA ALA A 693 7.21 15.91 -24.97
C ALA A 693 6.93 14.40 -24.97
N GLU A 694 6.17 13.89 -24.00
CA GLU A 694 5.71 12.51 -23.92
C GLU A 694 4.39 12.26 -24.68
N GLY A 695 3.84 13.26 -25.38
CA GLY A 695 2.59 13.19 -26.13
C GLY A 695 1.34 13.26 -25.26
N ILE A 696 1.46 13.64 -24.00
CA ILE A 696 0.34 13.79 -23.06
C ILE A 696 -0.25 15.20 -23.21
N GLN A 697 -1.57 15.28 -23.42
CA GLN A 697 -2.28 16.54 -23.49
C GLN A 697 -2.50 17.11 -22.08
N THR A 698 -2.27 18.42 -21.92
CA THR A 698 -2.50 19.09 -20.63
C THR A 698 -3.69 20.04 -20.74
N HIS A 699 -4.51 20.01 -19.68
CA HIS A 699 -5.70 20.81 -19.52
C HIS A 699 -5.62 21.58 -18.21
N MET A 700 -6.24 22.75 -18.14
CA MET A 700 -6.35 23.53 -16.92
C MET A 700 -7.79 23.98 -16.70
N ILE A 701 -8.32 23.72 -15.51
CA ILE A 701 -9.66 24.16 -15.11
C ILE A 701 -9.60 24.94 -13.80
N SER A 702 -10.48 25.93 -13.66
CA SER A 702 -10.53 26.76 -12.45
C SER A 702 -11.90 27.38 -12.22
N GLY A 703 -12.20 27.69 -10.96
CA GLY A 703 -13.34 28.54 -10.59
C GLY A 703 -13.12 30.02 -10.89
N ASP A 704 -11.90 30.43 -11.21
CA ASP A 704 -11.52 31.82 -11.41
C ASP A 704 -12.03 32.40 -12.73
N SER A 705 -11.84 33.74 -12.90
CA SER A 705 -12.19 34.49 -14.11
C SER A 705 -11.42 33.98 -15.34
N GLN A 706 -12.01 34.15 -16.52
CA GLN A 706 -11.41 33.76 -17.78
C GLN A 706 -10.05 34.46 -18.03
N GLY A 707 -9.91 35.74 -17.68
CA GLY A 707 -8.65 36.48 -17.86
C GLY A 707 -7.51 35.91 -17.00
N ALA A 708 -7.79 35.51 -15.76
CA ALA A 708 -6.79 34.88 -14.86
C ALA A 708 -6.39 33.49 -15.34
N VAL A 709 -7.32 32.74 -15.91
CA VAL A 709 -7.04 31.41 -16.49
C VAL A 709 -6.19 31.53 -17.76
N ASP A 710 -6.55 32.45 -18.67
CA ASP A 710 -5.83 32.68 -19.92
C ASP A 710 -4.38 33.15 -19.69
N ASP A 711 -4.15 34.01 -18.67
CA ASP A 711 -2.82 34.52 -18.32
C ASP A 711 -1.88 33.37 -17.85
N ILE A 712 -2.37 32.53 -16.96
CA ILE A 712 -1.60 31.37 -16.49
C ILE A 712 -1.41 30.32 -17.59
N ALA A 713 -2.44 30.03 -18.38
CA ALA A 713 -2.36 29.09 -19.50
C ALA A 713 -1.31 29.52 -20.53
N TYR A 714 -1.29 30.82 -20.88
CA TYR A 714 -0.30 31.39 -21.77
C TYR A 714 1.12 31.24 -21.20
N THR A 715 1.31 31.58 -19.92
CA THR A 715 2.60 31.49 -19.22
C THR A 715 3.13 30.04 -19.20
N LEU A 716 2.24 29.07 -18.98
CA LEU A 716 2.63 27.66 -18.88
C LEU A 716 2.62 26.92 -20.23
N GLY A 717 2.18 27.55 -21.31
CA GLY A 717 2.12 26.95 -22.63
C GLY A 717 0.97 25.94 -22.82
N ILE A 718 -0.10 26.08 -22.05
CA ILE A 718 -1.32 25.28 -22.21
C ILE A 718 -2.20 25.94 -23.29
N SER A 719 -2.74 25.14 -24.20
CA SER A 719 -3.59 25.62 -25.29
C SER A 719 -4.91 26.18 -24.76
N LYS A 720 -5.38 27.31 -25.31
CA LYS A 720 -6.67 27.92 -24.89
C LYS A 720 -7.87 26.99 -25.05
N CYS A 721 -7.87 26.09 -26.04
CA CYS A 721 -8.93 25.09 -26.22
C CYS A 721 -8.97 24.06 -25.11
N ASN A 722 -7.89 23.93 -24.32
CA ASN A 722 -7.76 23.02 -23.18
C ASN A 722 -7.94 23.72 -21.83
N THR A 723 -8.52 24.94 -21.85
CA THR A 723 -8.77 25.68 -20.61
C THR A 723 -10.26 25.90 -20.37
N LYS A 724 -10.68 25.91 -19.11
CA LYS A 724 -12.05 26.24 -18.72
C LYS A 724 -12.06 27.02 -17.41
N ALA A 725 -12.65 28.22 -17.46
CA ALA A 725 -12.81 29.13 -16.33
C ALA A 725 -14.22 29.04 -15.72
N ARG A 726 -14.41 29.64 -14.57
CA ARG A 726 -15.68 29.74 -13.83
C ARG A 726 -16.36 28.38 -13.60
N CYS A 727 -15.56 27.35 -13.34
CA CYS A 727 -16.04 25.99 -13.11
C CYS A 727 -16.53 25.80 -11.68
N THR A 728 -17.76 25.34 -11.52
CA THR A 728 -18.26 24.77 -10.27
C THR A 728 -17.67 23.37 -10.04
N PRO A 729 -17.74 22.79 -8.83
CA PRO A 729 -17.30 21.40 -8.59
C PRO A 729 -17.94 20.38 -9.56
N GLU A 730 -19.25 20.53 -9.85
CA GLU A 730 -19.95 19.71 -10.85
C GLU A 730 -19.45 19.99 -12.27
N GLY A 731 -19.14 21.26 -12.58
CA GLY A 731 -18.57 21.66 -13.87
C GLY A 731 -17.19 21.05 -14.11
N LYS A 732 -16.38 20.89 -13.06
CA LYS A 732 -15.08 20.20 -13.11
C LYS A 732 -15.28 18.69 -13.38
N MET A 733 -16.21 18.06 -12.67
CA MET A 733 -16.54 16.64 -12.87
C MET A 733 -17.04 16.38 -14.31
N ASN A 734 -17.95 17.23 -14.82
CA ASN A 734 -18.48 17.06 -16.17
C ASN A 734 -17.38 17.22 -17.22
N TYR A 735 -16.44 18.16 -17.04
CA TYR A 735 -15.29 18.32 -17.93
C TYR A 735 -14.41 17.06 -17.97
N VAL A 736 -14.15 16.45 -16.80
CA VAL A 736 -13.43 15.16 -16.71
C VAL A 736 -14.18 14.08 -17.47
N LYS A 737 -15.50 13.97 -17.26
CA LYS A 737 -16.37 12.99 -17.91
C LYS A 737 -16.40 13.15 -19.43
N ASP A 738 -16.45 14.39 -19.94
CA ASP A 738 -16.50 14.69 -21.38
C ASP A 738 -15.19 14.29 -22.09
N LEU A 739 -14.06 14.33 -21.37
CA LEU A 739 -12.77 13.88 -21.88
C LEU A 739 -12.58 12.35 -21.81
N GLN A 740 -13.36 11.63 -20.98
CA GLN A 740 -13.31 10.17 -20.85
C GLN A 740 -13.93 9.47 -22.06
N LYS A 741 -13.28 9.57 -23.22
CA LYS A 741 -13.66 8.87 -24.47
C LYS A 741 -12.95 7.52 -24.58
N PRO A 742 -13.45 6.58 -25.40
CA PRO A 742 -12.73 5.34 -25.68
C PRO A 742 -11.28 5.60 -26.08
N ARG A 743 -10.34 4.88 -25.46
CA ARG A 743 -8.88 5.01 -25.62
C ARG A 743 -8.24 6.26 -24.99
N LYS A 744 -9.00 7.08 -24.24
CA LYS A 744 -8.43 8.18 -23.46
C LYS A 744 -8.40 7.84 -21.98
N THR A 745 -7.23 7.95 -21.37
CA THR A 745 -7.04 7.80 -19.93
C THR A 745 -6.76 9.17 -19.33
N VAL A 746 -7.70 9.66 -18.53
CA VAL A 746 -7.67 11.01 -17.95
C VAL A 746 -7.16 10.94 -16.51
N MET A 747 -6.12 11.73 -16.21
CA MET A 747 -5.63 12.00 -14.86
C MET A 747 -6.11 13.38 -14.43
N PHE A 748 -6.65 13.52 -13.23
CA PHE A 748 -7.03 14.79 -12.65
C PHE A 748 -6.16 15.08 -11.44
N ILE A 749 -5.62 16.29 -11.32
CA ILE A 749 -4.74 16.73 -10.25
C ILE A 749 -5.34 17.99 -9.59
N GLY A 750 -5.57 17.91 -8.29
CA GLY A 750 -6.13 18.99 -7.48
C GLY A 750 -5.69 18.94 -6.02
N ASP A 751 -5.93 20.04 -5.28
CA ASP A 751 -5.51 20.19 -3.87
C ASP A 751 -6.67 20.43 -2.90
N GLY A 752 -7.85 20.76 -3.40
CA GLY A 752 -8.99 21.24 -2.61
C GLY A 752 -10.12 20.25 -2.39
N THR A 753 -10.97 20.55 -1.39
CA THR A 753 -12.23 19.84 -1.17
C THR A 753 -13.19 19.92 -2.34
N ASN A 754 -13.15 21.04 -3.06
CA ASN A 754 -13.99 21.30 -4.24
C ASN A 754 -13.67 20.38 -5.41
N ASP A 755 -12.50 19.73 -5.38
CA ASP A 755 -12.02 18.83 -6.43
C ASP A 755 -12.37 17.36 -6.16
N SER A 756 -12.89 17.04 -4.97
CA SER A 756 -13.15 15.67 -4.54
C SER A 756 -14.00 14.86 -5.53
N VAL A 757 -15.01 15.49 -6.13
CA VAL A 757 -15.90 14.86 -7.11
C VAL A 757 -15.18 14.62 -8.44
N ALA A 758 -14.34 15.56 -8.88
CA ALA A 758 -13.55 15.45 -10.10
C ALA A 758 -12.42 14.43 -9.94
N LEU A 759 -11.75 14.41 -8.77
CA LEU A 759 -10.74 13.40 -8.39
C LEU A 759 -11.31 11.97 -8.48
N LYS A 760 -12.50 11.76 -7.92
CA LYS A 760 -13.16 10.44 -7.94
C LYS A 760 -13.67 10.05 -9.34
N GLN A 761 -14.06 11.02 -10.18
CA GLN A 761 -14.52 10.78 -11.54
C GLN A 761 -13.39 10.39 -12.48
N ALA A 762 -12.16 10.89 -12.29
CA ALA A 762 -11.03 10.62 -13.16
C ALA A 762 -10.62 9.14 -13.17
N HIS A 763 -9.96 8.70 -14.24
CA HIS A 763 -9.35 7.35 -14.26
C HIS A 763 -8.24 7.25 -13.22
N VAL A 764 -7.51 8.34 -12.98
CA VAL A 764 -6.52 8.49 -11.92
C VAL A 764 -6.70 9.85 -11.26
N GLY A 765 -7.22 9.88 -10.05
CA GLY A 765 -7.32 11.10 -9.24
C GLY A 765 -6.07 11.29 -8.39
N VAL A 766 -5.37 12.40 -8.56
CA VAL A 766 -4.13 12.72 -7.84
C VAL A 766 -4.36 13.93 -6.95
N HIS A 767 -4.25 13.74 -5.64
CA HIS A 767 -4.28 14.83 -4.67
C HIS A 767 -2.86 15.34 -4.41
N ILE A 768 -2.66 16.66 -4.53
CA ILE A 768 -1.39 17.32 -4.23
C ILE A 768 -1.55 18.20 -3.00
N ASN A 769 -0.52 18.28 -2.15
CA ASN A 769 -0.49 19.11 -0.96
C ASN A 769 -1.14 18.49 0.29
N GLN A 770 -0.96 19.17 1.45
CA GLN A 770 -1.54 18.80 2.76
C GLN A 770 -3.02 19.22 2.91
N GLY A 771 -3.78 19.30 1.80
CA GLY A 771 -5.18 19.70 1.76
C GLY A 771 -6.11 18.90 2.69
N SER A 772 -7.39 19.18 2.64
CA SER A 772 -8.40 18.59 3.54
C SER A 772 -8.45 17.06 3.47
N ASP A 773 -8.81 16.44 4.57
CA ASP A 773 -8.94 14.98 4.66
C ASP A 773 -10.01 14.42 3.71
N VAL A 774 -11.01 15.25 3.33
CA VAL A 774 -12.05 14.88 2.34
C VAL A 774 -11.45 14.71 0.94
N ALA A 775 -10.60 15.64 0.49
CA ALA A 775 -9.95 15.54 -0.82
C ALA A 775 -8.96 14.36 -0.85
N LYS A 776 -8.21 14.15 0.24
CA LYS A 776 -7.34 12.96 0.39
C LYS A 776 -8.14 11.66 0.30
N SER A 777 -9.33 11.60 0.90
CA SER A 777 -10.17 10.39 0.87
C SER A 777 -10.76 10.09 -0.51
N ALA A 778 -10.92 11.10 -1.36
CA ALA A 778 -11.46 10.96 -2.71
C ALA A 778 -10.41 10.58 -3.77
N ALA A 779 -9.12 10.86 -3.50
CA ALA A 779 -8.04 10.64 -4.46
C ALA A 779 -7.56 9.19 -4.49
N ASP A 780 -7.15 8.72 -5.66
CA ASP A 780 -6.53 7.42 -5.88
C ASP A 780 -5.02 7.43 -5.55
N VAL A 781 -4.38 8.58 -5.75
CA VAL A 781 -2.96 8.81 -5.46
C VAL A 781 -2.83 10.08 -4.64
N VAL A 782 -2.03 10.02 -3.58
CA VAL A 782 -1.73 11.17 -2.74
C VAL A 782 -0.25 11.53 -2.89
N LEU A 783 0.02 12.77 -3.28
CA LEU A 783 1.36 13.34 -3.24
C LEU A 783 1.54 14.08 -1.91
N MET A 784 2.47 13.61 -1.10
CA MET A 784 2.75 14.19 0.22
C MET A 784 3.54 15.51 0.13
N THR A 785 4.09 15.78 -1.04
CA THR A 785 4.84 16.99 -1.35
C THR A 785 4.03 17.91 -2.26
N THR A 786 4.43 19.18 -2.30
CA THR A 786 3.83 20.17 -3.20
C THR A 786 4.51 20.25 -4.56
N ARG A 787 5.42 19.31 -4.86
CA ARG A 787 6.25 19.33 -6.07
C ARG A 787 5.52 18.71 -7.26
N LEU A 788 5.37 19.49 -8.32
CA LEU A 788 4.69 19.02 -9.54
C LEU A 788 5.49 17.96 -10.30
N HIS A 789 6.83 17.94 -10.18
CA HIS A 789 7.64 16.93 -10.88
C HIS A 789 7.44 15.49 -10.35
N ASP A 790 6.86 15.33 -9.16
CA ASP A 790 6.50 14.01 -8.63
C ASP A 790 5.45 13.31 -9.51
N ILE A 791 4.67 14.07 -10.29
CA ILE A 791 3.75 13.54 -11.31
C ILE A 791 4.52 12.78 -12.40
N LEU A 792 5.65 13.31 -12.84
CA LEU A 792 6.51 12.65 -13.83
C LEU A 792 7.13 11.38 -13.25
N ILE A 793 7.57 11.42 -11.99
CA ILE A 793 8.09 10.24 -11.27
C ILE A 793 7.00 9.17 -11.12
N LEU A 794 5.77 9.56 -10.81
CA LEU A 794 4.60 8.68 -10.72
C LEU A 794 4.37 7.95 -12.05
N LEU A 795 4.38 8.67 -13.17
CA LEU A 795 4.19 8.09 -14.51
C LEU A 795 5.34 7.13 -14.86
N ASP A 796 6.59 7.51 -14.57
CA ASP A 796 7.77 6.69 -14.84
C ASP A 796 7.77 5.39 -14.04
N ILE A 797 7.46 5.44 -12.73
CA ILE A 797 7.35 4.26 -11.87
C ILE A 797 6.24 3.34 -12.39
N SER A 798 5.07 3.90 -12.75
CA SER A 798 3.93 3.14 -13.26
C SER A 798 4.25 2.42 -14.57
N ARG A 799 4.89 3.09 -15.51
CA ARG A 799 5.35 2.50 -16.79
C ARG A 799 6.41 1.43 -16.57
N ALA A 800 7.34 1.69 -15.67
CA ALA A 800 8.41 0.75 -15.37
C ALA A 800 7.90 -0.50 -14.64
N ALA A 801 6.95 -0.36 -13.73
CA ALA A 801 6.29 -1.47 -13.07
C ALA A 801 5.61 -2.39 -14.10
N TYR A 802 4.79 -1.80 -14.97
CA TYR A 802 4.10 -2.58 -16.00
C TYR A 802 5.06 -3.30 -16.96
N ARG A 803 6.14 -2.65 -17.43
CA ARG A 803 7.16 -3.30 -18.25
C ARG A 803 7.76 -4.53 -17.56
N ARG A 804 8.00 -4.47 -16.25
CA ARG A 804 8.54 -5.60 -15.49
C ARG A 804 7.53 -6.72 -15.29
N ILE A 805 6.25 -6.39 -15.12
CA ILE A 805 5.18 -7.39 -15.11
C ILE A 805 5.17 -8.16 -16.43
N ILE A 806 5.21 -7.46 -17.56
CA ILE A 806 5.24 -8.10 -18.88
C ILE A 806 6.52 -8.95 -19.06
N LEU A 807 7.69 -8.44 -18.66
CA LEU A 807 8.94 -9.22 -18.71
C LEU A 807 8.85 -10.49 -17.85
N ASN A 808 8.25 -10.42 -16.68
CA ASN A 808 8.03 -11.58 -15.83
C ASN A 808 7.11 -12.60 -16.48
N PHE A 809 6.03 -12.17 -17.14
CA PHE A 809 5.14 -13.08 -17.87
C PHE A 809 5.83 -13.72 -19.07
N ILE A 810 6.62 -12.96 -19.83
CA ILE A 810 7.41 -13.49 -20.96
C ILE A 810 8.40 -14.54 -20.45
N TRP A 811 9.13 -14.24 -19.37
CA TRP A 811 10.06 -15.18 -18.75
C TRP A 811 9.34 -16.46 -18.33
N ALA A 812 8.23 -16.34 -17.59
CA ALA A 812 7.45 -17.48 -17.12
C ALA A 812 6.92 -18.34 -18.28
N ALA A 813 6.45 -17.72 -19.36
CA ALA A 813 5.97 -18.43 -20.54
C ALA A 813 7.11 -19.19 -21.25
N ILE A 814 8.24 -18.52 -21.51
CA ILE A 814 9.41 -19.13 -22.15
C ILE A 814 9.93 -20.30 -21.34
N TYR A 815 10.10 -20.08 -20.01
CA TYR A 815 10.56 -21.11 -19.09
C TYR A 815 9.63 -22.34 -19.11
N ASN A 816 8.31 -22.13 -18.89
CA ASN A 816 7.37 -23.25 -18.83
C ASN A 816 7.28 -24.03 -20.13
N ILE A 817 7.26 -23.37 -21.29
CA ILE A 817 7.25 -24.06 -22.59
C ILE A 817 8.52 -24.89 -22.77
N LEU A 818 9.70 -24.31 -22.53
CA LEU A 818 10.97 -24.99 -22.68
C LEU A 818 11.09 -26.17 -21.71
N ALA A 819 10.72 -25.95 -20.45
CA ALA A 819 10.78 -26.94 -19.40
C ALA A 819 9.86 -28.14 -19.66
N VAL A 820 8.63 -27.90 -20.13
CA VAL A 820 7.69 -28.97 -20.52
C VAL A 820 8.21 -29.76 -21.72
N VAL A 821 8.75 -29.13 -22.75
CA VAL A 821 9.32 -29.79 -23.92
C VAL A 821 10.51 -30.70 -23.53
N LEU A 822 11.40 -30.21 -22.65
CA LEU A 822 12.55 -30.99 -22.16
C LEU A 822 12.10 -32.12 -21.23
N ALA A 823 11.15 -31.88 -20.34
CA ALA A 823 10.67 -32.88 -19.38
C ALA A 823 9.80 -33.96 -20.05
N SER A 824 9.02 -33.62 -21.07
CA SER A 824 8.21 -34.60 -21.83
C SER A 824 9.04 -35.59 -22.64
N GLY A 825 10.32 -35.31 -22.80
CA GLY A 825 11.22 -36.17 -23.59
C GLY A 825 11.05 -36.11 -25.10
N LEU A 826 10.30 -35.13 -25.63
CA LEU A 826 10.10 -34.93 -27.07
C LEU A 826 11.42 -34.76 -27.84
N LEU A 827 12.44 -34.17 -27.20
CA LEU A 827 13.75 -33.95 -27.83
C LEU A 827 14.74 -35.09 -27.63
N THR A 828 14.42 -36.14 -26.85
CA THR A 828 15.36 -37.27 -26.53
C THR A 828 15.77 -38.03 -27.78
N ASN A 829 14.92 -38.11 -28.81
CA ASN A 829 15.24 -38.77 -30.07
C ASN A 829 16.19 -37.95 -30.95
N ALA A 830 16.13 -36.59 -30.85
CA ALA A 830 17.01 -35.71 -31.61
C ALA A 830 18.34 -35.43 -30.89
N MET A 831 18.28 -35.31 -29.54
CA MET A 831 19.44 -35.02 -28.69
C MET A 831 19.37 -35.93 -27.45
N LYS A 832 20.20 -36.99 -27.43
CA LYS A 832 20.21 -38.02 -26.34
C LYS A 832 20.39 -37.42 -24.92
N SER A 833 21.00 -36.24 -24.78
CA SER A 833 21.25 -35.57 -23.49
C SER A 833 20.18 -34.50 -23.12
N ALA A 834 19.27 -34.12 -24.05
CA ALA A 834 18.29 -33.06 -23.83
C ALA A 834 17.05 -33.60 -23.13
N ARG A 835 17.20 -33.94 -21.84
CA ARG A 835 16.07 -34.34 -20.99
C ARG A 835 16.26 -33.82 -19.56
N ILE A 836 15.17 -33.43 -18.92
CA ILE A 836 15.13 -33.16 -17.48
C ILE A 836 14.66 -34.43 -16.79
N SER A 837 15.56 -35.04 -16.00
CA SER A 837 15.16 -36.16 -15.17
C SER A 837 14.29 -35.69 -13.99
N PRO A 838 13.34 -36.53 -13.50
CA PRO A 838 12.42 -36.14 -12.41
C PRO A 838 13.13 -35.63 -11.15
N GLU A 839 14.29 -36.16 -10.81
CA GLU A 839 15.12 -35.80 -9.66
C GLU A 839 15.55 -34.30 -9.71
N TYR A 840 15.81 -33.75 -10.91
CA TYR A 840 16.21 -32.35 -11.09
C TYR A 840 15.02 -31.44 -11.42
N ALA A 841 13.85 -32.02 -11.67
CA ALA A 841 12.67 -31.23 -12.05
C ALA A 841 12.26 -30.22 -10.96
N GLY A 842 12.49 -30.51 -9.68
CA GLY A 842 12.25 -29.59 -8.59
C GLY A 842 13.16 -28.35 -8.58
N LEU A 843 14.40 -28.42 -9.15
CA LEU A 843 15.24 -27.23 -9.33
C LEU A 843 14.61 -26.23 -10.31
N GLY A 844 13.74 -26.71 -11.18
CA GLY A 844 13.00 -25.88 -12.12
C GLY A 844 12.20 -24.79 -11.44
N GLU A 845 11.64 -25.04 -10.27
CA GLU A 845 10.90 -24.02 -9.50
C GLU A 845 11.82 -22.84 -9.11
N LEU A 846 13.03 -23.14 -8.63
CA LEU A 846 14.01 -22.11 -8.28
C LEU A 846 14.43 -21.29 -9.51
N VAL A 847 14.71 -21.96 -10.64
CA VAL A 847 15.06 -21.31 -11.92
C VAL A 847 13.90 -20.46 -12.45
N SER A 848 12.67 -20.89 -12.25
CA SER A 848 11.46 -20.15 -12.65
C SER A 848 11.25 -18.86 -11.83
N VAL A 849 11.36 -18.93 -10.50
CA VAL A 849 10.99 -17.86 -9.56
C VAL A 849 12.10 -16.81 -9.39
N LEU A 850 13.38 -17.22 -9.34
CA LEU A 850 14.48 -16.33 -9.02
C LEU A 850 14.60 -15.11 -9.97
N PRO A 851 14.51 -15.26 -11.31
CA PRO A 851 14.55 -14.12 -12.22
C PRO A 851 13.38 -13.17 -12.03
N VAL A 852 12.17 -13.67 -11.75
CA VAL A 852 10.97 -12.85 -11.49
C VAL A 852 11.19 -11.94 -10.29
N VAL A 853 11.74 -12.48 -9.21
CA VAL A 853 12.10 -11.73 -8.00
C VAL A 853 13.18 -10.69 -8.31
N LEU A 854 14.24 -11.05 -9.03
CA LEU A 854 15.34 -10.15 -9.38
C LEU A 854 14.87 -9.00 -10.27
N ILE A 855 14.04 -9.27 -11.29
CA ILE A 855 13.46 -8.27 -12.18
C ILE A 855 12.61 -7.26 -11.38
N ALA A 856 11.84 -7.72 -10.41
CA ALA A 856 11.08 -6.83 -9.54
C ALA A 856 11.99 -5.99 -8.65
N PHE A 857 13.01 -6.59 -8.01
CA PHE A 857 13.95 -5.86 -7.13
C PHE A 857 14.81 -4.82 -7.85
N GLN A 858 15.04 -4.94 -9.16
CA GLN A 858 15.76 -3.93 -9.94
C GLN A 858 15.16 -2.53 -9.81
N MET A 859 13.85 -2.40 -9.58
CA MET A 859 13.22 -1.09 -9.37
C MET A 859 13.81 -0.31 -8.20
N ARG A 860 14.35 -0.99 -7.19
CA ARG A 860 14.97 -0.38 -6.01
C ARG A 860 16.32 0.26 -6.28
N TRP A 861 17.03 -0.21 -7.31
CA TRP A 861 18.38 0.24 -7.64
C TRP A 861 18.38 1.42 -8.61
N ILE A 862 17.22 1.77 -9.17
CA ILE A 862 17.08 2.90 -10.08
C ILE A 862 16.93 4.18 -9.27
N ASN A 863 17.73 5.19 -9.60
CA ASN A 863 17.61 6.53 -9.04
C ASN A 863 16.47 7.29 -9.76
N TRP A 864 15.25 7.08 -9.29
CA TRP A 864 14.06 7.77 -9.79
C TRP A 864 14.16 9.27 -9.49
N GLY A 865 13.75 10.09 -10.43
CA GLY A 865 13.72 11.53 -10.26
C GLY A 865 15.08 12.26 -10.32
N LYS A 866 16.22 11.57 -10.45
CA LYS A 866 17.53 12.24 -10.57
C LYS A 866 17.53 13.23 -11.73
N ARG A 867 17.03 12.82 -12.90
CA ARG A 867 16.94 13.64 -14.11
C ARG A 867 16.06 14.89 -13.90
N TYR A 868 14.95 14.76 -13.18
CA TYR A 868 14.02 15.87 -12.95
C TYR A 868 14.56 16.85 -11.92
N ARG A 869 15.27 16.38 -10.88
CA ARG A 869 15.94 17.23 -9.87
C ARG A 869 17.09 18.02 -10.48
N GLU A 870 17.88 17.44 -11.36
CA GLU A 870 18.95 18.16 -12.06
C GLU A 870 18.37 19.29 -12.91
N ILE A 871 17.30 19.04 -13.65
CA ILE A 871 16.61 20.05 -14.46
C ILE A 871 15.99 21.15 -13.55
N GLU A 872 15.35 20.77 -12.44
CA GLU A 872 14.83 21.74 -11.47
C GLU A 872 15.92 22.62 -10.89
N TYR A 873 17.06 22.05 -10.54
CA TYR A 873 18.21 22.80 -10.03
C TYR A 873 18.75 23.79 -11.05
N ASP A 874 18.82 23.41 -12.31
CA ASP A 874 19.19 24.30 -13.42
C ASP A 874 18.17 25.41 -13.62
N TYR A 875 16.88 25.13 -13.48
CA TYR A 875 15.79 26.11 -13.54
C TYR A 875 15.86 27.14 -12.40
N LEU A 876 16.21 26.71 -11.19
CA LEU A 876 16.33 27.61 -10.03
C LEU A 876 17.61 28.46 -10.06
N ARG A 877 18.64 28.03 -10.78
CA ARG A 877 19.96 28.67 -10.80
C ARG A 877 20.06 29.88 -11.75
N VAL A 878 19.09 30.05 -12.64
CA VAL A 878 19.10 31.12 -13.63
C VAL A 878 18.09 32.19 -13.20
N ASP A 879 18.51 33.38 -12.87
CA ASP A 879 17.72 34.56 -12.49
C ASP A 879 16.94 35.22 -13.63
N GLU A 880 16.69 34.55 -14.75
CA GLU A 880 15.92 35.10 -15.88
C GLU A 880 14.40 35.01 -15.65
N PRO A 881 13.62 36.02 -16.08
CA PRO A 881 12.17 36.00 -16.04
C PRO A 881 11.59 34.77 -16.75
N MET A 882 10.55 34.17 -16.16
CA MET A 882 9.95 32.91 -16.63
C MET A 882 9.44 32.98 -18.08
N GLN A 883 8.97 34.13 -18.53
CA GLN A 883 8.51 34.36 -19.90
C GLN A 883 9.62 34.22 -20.95
N ASP A 884 10.81 34.73 -20.66
CA ASP A 884 11.94 34.67 -21.59
C ASP A 884 12.50 33.26 -21.74
N ARG A 885 12.40 32.44 -20.68
CA ARG A 885 12.77 31.01 -20.72
C ARG A 885 11.87 30.17 -21.61
N VAL A 886 10.54 30.33 -21.48
CA VAL A 886 9.57 29.58 -22.29
C VAL A 886 9.75 29.93 -23.78
N VAL A 887 10.04 31.19 -24.09
CA VAL A 887 10.34 31.62 -25.46
C VAL A 887 11.63 30.99 -25.97
N ARG A 888 12.71 30.96 -25.14
CA ARG A 888 14.00 30.37 -25.51
C ARG A 888 13.93 28.85 -25.69
N MET A 889 13.23 28.13 -24.83
CA MET A 889 13.03 26.68 -24.96
C MET A 889 12.21 26.33 -26.20
N ARG A 890 11.23 27.16 -26.58
CA ARG A 890 10.48 26.99 -27.82
C ARG A 890 11.37 27.20 -29.05
N SER A 891 12.28 28.18 -29.00
CA SER A 891 13.24 28.44 -30.10
C SER A 891 14.30 27.34 -30.23
N GLN A 892 14.81 26.79 -29.11
CA GLN A 892 15.74 25.66 -29.13
C GLN A 892 15.08 24.39 -29.69
N ARG A 893 13.83 24.11 -29.32
CA ARG A 893 13.08 22.95 -29.84
C ARG A 893 12.77 23.06 -31.32
N SER A 894 12.48 24.26 -31.84
CA SER A 894 12.29 24.48 -33.27
C SER A 894 13.62 24.30 -34.05
N THR A 895 14.75 24.57 -33.37
CA THR A 895 16.09 24.35 -33.97
C THR A 895 16.49 22.88 -33.94
N GLU A 896 16.18 22.15 -32.88
CA GLU A 896 16.42 20.70 -32.75
C GLU A 896 15.52 19.89 -33.68
N MET A 897 14.23 20.21 -33.80
CA MET A 897 13.34 19.57 -34.79
C MET A 897 13.78 19.84 -36.23
N SER A 898 14.27 21.05 -36.53
CA SER A 898 14.80 21.36 -37.87
C SER A 898 16.16 20.71 -38.15
N ALA A 899 16.89 20.27 -37.13
CA ALA A 899 18.12 19.50 -37.25
C ALA A 899 17.86 18.00 -37.43
N GLU A 900 16.83 17.47 -36.73
CA GLU A 900 16.39 16.07 -36.94
C GLU A 900 15.67 15.83 -38.26
N GLU A 901 14.94 16.82 -38.81
CA GLU A 901 14.41 16.73 -40.19
C GLU A 901 15.49 16.80 -41.28
N LYS A 902 16.71 17.26 -40.97
CA LYS A 902 17.84 17.34 -41.92
C LYS A 902 18.85 16.19 -41.78
N SER A 903 18.72 15.34 -40.77
CA SER A 903 19.47 14.09 -40.60
C SER A 903 18.62 12.88 -41.00
#